data_27d63a114c4ca7627994532c9525d3d5
#
_entry.id   27d63a114c4ca7627994532c9525d3d5
#
_cell.length_a   1.000
_cell.length_b   1.000
_cell.length_c   1.000
_cell.angle_alpha   90.00
_cell.angle_beta   90.00
_cell.angle_gamma   90.00
#
_symmetry.space_group_name_H-M   'P 1'
#
loop_
_entity.id
_entity.type
_entity.pdbx_description
1 polymer ?
#
loop_
_entity_poly.entity_id
_entity_poly.type
_entity_poly.pdbx_seq_one_letter_code
_entity_poly.pdbx_strand_id
1 'polypeptide(L)'
;EPVTVGTHITRDVEYLDAEAALERFTFPDDLEVNVFASEDRFPEVVNPVALQVDGRGRVWVASWEDYPKWHPGRPVNDRIAILSDEDGDGVADKSTTFAHVSQLTGFEFWNGGVIVASAPDVFFLKDTDGDDVADVKIHLFGGLGADDTHHAANNLVFGPDGYIYYQRGIFILENVETPWRVSEESGSTGVYRFNPRTFDFSFVVENSPNPHGVSFDKWGNLFVTDGTSGKAFHVYHSTQPEEGEDSANFREGWKKRPLVPTTVRPVASSMVLSSPHFPESYQNNFLIFNTIGYQGIKRYQLSYHDNGTVDGVEAENFLFTGTDPTFKPNSEAKPREFPPDYPGDPNFRPSDGAVGMDGALYFADWHNAVITHSPYNLRDSSRDKQHGRIYRVTAKGRPLLKAPKIHGESIPHLLGLLRDPADAVRHQVRVELSSRPDDEVLAHAKTWAAQLDPAKAEDAVPLLEALWIHQRRGVSDNALLEKARAITTPEATAAVETVAWHWSDRNTHFRGNTTVEERGMQFRTFYEPYWTKLTGEKPPQPAASKKKALDLSAAEKAKLTIKCALLKYDIESFVVRAGQPVELTLDNTDVMPHNLLLVAPGTIEDVSTKAMQMGVEGWGKHYNPGISAVLHATKLVDASKQETLVFPAPEKAGDYPYLCTFPGHSYVMRGVMKVVAKDAAAPKDAPAPAAKGGE
;
A
#
# COMPACT_ATOMS: atom_id res chain seq x y z
N GLU A 1 41.16 -23.10 -10.42
CA GLU A 1 39.95 -23.90 -10.54
C GLU A 1 38.83 -23.00 -11.10
N PRO A 2 37.93 -23.54 -11.94
CA PRO A 2 36.87 -22.71 -12.53
C PRO A 2 35.93 -22.20 -11.44
N VAL A 3 35.64 -20.90 -11.50
CA VAL A 3 34.72 -20.23 -10.62
C VAL A 3 33.30 -20.55 -11.06
N THR A 4 32.56 -21.26 -10.23
CA THR A 4 31.16 -21.60 -10.52
C THR A 4 30.23 -20.51 -9.97
N VAL A 5 29.64 -19.74 -10.84
CA VAL A 5 28.62 -18.76 -10.45
C VAL A 5 27.23 -19.28 -10.82
N GLY A 6 26.55 -19.69 -9.84
CA GLY A 6 25.16 -20.04 -9.88
C GLY A 6 24.54 -19.57 -8.58
N THR A 7 23.53 -20.24 -8.10
CA THR A 7 23.10 -20.12 -6.70
C THR A 7 24.19 -20.59 -5.71
N HIS A 8 25.33 -21.05 -6.22
CA HIS A 8 26.45 -21.60 -5.49
C HIS A 8 27.72 -20.86 -5.90
N ILE A 9 28.47 -20.47 -4.96
CA ILE A 9 29.49 -19.50 -5.03
C ILE A 9 30.84 -20.11 -4.89
N THR A 10 31.76 -19.46 -5.44
CA THR A 10 33.14 -19.74 -5.25
C THR A 10 33.80 -18.62 -4.50
N ARG A 11 34.74 -19.05 -3.70
CA ARG A 11 35.42 -18.26 -2.68
C ARG A 11 36.50 -17.35 -3.22
N ASP A 12 36.82 -17.45 -4.49
CA ASP A 12 38.02 -16.83 -5.07
C ASP A 12 37.67 -15.90 -6.24
N VAL A 13 36.54 -15.14 -6.12
CA VAL A 13 36.21 -14.11 -7.08
C VAL A 13 36.87 -12.80 -6.68
N GLU A 14 37.64 -12.24 -7.59
CA GLU A 14 38.21 -10.91 -7.43
C GLU A 14 37.06 -9.87 -7.42
N TYR A 15 37.10 -8.98 -6.44
CA TYR A 15 36.23 -7.83 -6.41
C TYR A 15 36.90 -6.68 -7.13
N LEU A 16 36.29 -6.20 -8.20
CA LEU A 16 36.74 -5.02 -8.94
C LEU A 16 36.31 -3.76 -8.17
N ASP A 17 37.14 -2.73 -8.21
CA ASP A 17 36.66 -1.40 -7.82
C ASP A 17 35.59 -0.89 -8.78
N ALA A 18 34.86 0.19 -8.41
CA ALA A 18 33.71 0.63 -9.15
C ALA A 18 34.01 1.09 -10.59
N GLU A 19 35.18 1.70 -10.82
CA GLU A 19 35.63 2.16 -12.13
C GLU A 19 36.05 0.97 -13.01
N ALA A 20 36.84 0.01 -12.45
CA ALA A 20 37.21 -1.19 -13.16
C ALA A 20 36.02 -2.08 -13.52
N ALA A 21 34.96 -2.11 -12.66
CA ALA A 21 33.73 -2.79 -12.96
C ALA A 21 32.96 -2.07 -14.09
N LEU A 22 32.92 -0.74 -14.08
CA LEU A 22 32.27 0.08 -15.14
C LEU A 22 32.92 -0.20 -16.52
N GLU A 23 34.23 -0.38 -16.60
CA GLU A 23 34.92 -0.74 -17.85
C GLU A 23 34.47 -2.10 -18.43
N ARG A 24 33.81 -2.94 -17.63
CA ARG A 24 33.27 -4.25 -18.04
C ARG A 24 31.86 -4.21 -18.54
N PHE A 25 31.20 -3.04 -18.49
CA PHE A 25 29.83 -2.89 -18.94
C PHE A 25 29.73 -2.73 -20.46
N THR A 26 28.67 -3.32 -21.01
CA THR A 26 28.23 -3.11 -22.38
C THR A 26 26.86 -2.46 -22.36
N PHE A 27 26.70 -1.36 -23.07
CA PHE A 27 25.46 -0.59 -23.18
C PHE A 27 25.40 0.11 -24.56
N PRO A 28 24.21 0.56 -25.02
CA PRO A 28 24.03 1.29 -26.28
C PRO A 28 24.93 2.54 -26.40
N ASP A 29 25.43 2.81 -27.61
CA ASP A 29 26.34 3.91 -27.88
C ASP A 29 25.77 5.32 -27.60
N ASP A 30 24.45 5.44 -27.51
CA ASP A 30 23.72 6.67 -27.21
C ASP A 30 23.51 6.91 -25.70
N LEU A 31 24.05 6.03 -24.86
CA LEU A 31 24.09 6.18 -23.40
C LEU A 31 25.48 6.50 -22.89
N GLU A 32 25.53 7.11 -21.73
CA GLU A 32 26.73 7.31 -20.89
C GLU A 32 26.44 6.79 -19.50
N VAL A 33 27.42 6.11 -18.90
CA VAL A 33 27.33 5.55 -17.55
C VAL A 33 28.51 6.05 -16.73
N ASN A 34 28.27 6.49 -15.52
CA ASN A 34 29.32 6.85 -14.57
C ASN A 34 29.03 6.26 -13.18
N VAL A 35 30.06 6.15 -12.36
CA VAL A 35 29.92 5.83 -10.93
C VAL A 35 29.39 7.06 -10.22
N PHE A 36 28.18 6.96 -9.64
CA PHE A 36 27.60 8.03 -8.82
C PHE A 36 28.12 7.97 -7.38
N ALA A 37 28.16 6.77 -6.78
CA ALA A 37 28.70 6.52 -5.45
C ALA A 37 29.22 5.11 -5.33
N SER A 38 30.28 4.91 -4.56
CA SER A 38 30.88 3.60 -4.28
C SER A 38 31.24 3.44 -2.82
N GLU A 39 31.41 2.21 -2.41
CA GLU A 39 31.85 1.81 -1.08
C GLU A 39 33.18 2.45 -0.65
N ASP A 40 34.07 2.73 -1.58
CA ASP A 40 35.37 3.36 -1.31
C ASP A 40 35.23 4.80 -0.81
N ARG A 41 34.22 5.52 -1.31
CA ARG A 41 33.92 6.88 -0.88
C ARG A 41 32.90 6.94 0.24
N PHE A 42 31.91 6.06 0.21
CA PHE A 42 30.78 6.02 1.10
C PHE A 42 30.52 4.59 1.59
N PRO A 43 31.15 4.17 2.71
CA PRO A 43 30.94 2.83 3.28
C PRO A 43 29.48 2.53 3.65
N GLU A 44 28.62 3.55 3.67
CA GLU A 44 27.19 3.41 3.92
C GLU A 44 26.43 2.72 2.78
N VAL A 45 27.00 2.66 1.57
CA VAL A 45 26.34 2.14 0.36
C VAL A 45 26.50 0.62 0.20
N VAL A 46 27.00 -0.08 1.21
CA VAL A 46 27.22 -1.53 1.17
C VAL A 46 25.92 -2.31 0.99
N ASN A 47 25.95 -3.34 0.13
CA ASN A 47 24.79 -4.22 -0.15
C ASN A 47 23.47 -3.43 -0.43
N PRO A 48 23.44 -2.51 -1.41
CA PRO A 48 22.26 -1.72 -1.69
C PRO A 48 21.15 -2.60 -2.30
N VAL A 49 19.95 -2.58 -1.70
CA VAL A 49 18.82 -3.46 -2.07
C VAL A 49 17.60 -2.68 -2.59
N ALA A 50 17.50 -1.40 -2.29
CA ALA A 50 16.48 -0.52 -2.83
C ALA A 50 17.02 0.90 -3.00
N LEU A 51 16.50 1.63 -3.97
CA LEU A 51 16.93 2.97 -4.33
C LEU A 51 15.74 3.83 -4.72
N GLN A 52 15.73 5.09 -4.25
CA GLN A 52 14.75 6.11 -4.62
C GLN A 52 15.46 7.46 -4.79
N VAL A 53 14.84 8.38 -5.55
CA VAL A 53 15.33 9.75 -5.68
C VAL A 53 14.27 10.72 -5.18
N ASP A 54 14.62 11.59 -4.24
CA ASP A 54 13.68 12.54 -3.65
C ASP A 54 13.43 13.76 -4.54
N GLY A 55 12.45 14.57 -4.15
CA GLY A 55 12.08 15.80 -4.88
C GLY A 55 13.15 16.91 -4.87
N ARG A 56 14.25 16.73 -4.13
CA ARG A 56 15.44 17.59 -4.16
C ARG A 56 16.54 17.06 -5.07
N GLY A 57 16.34 15.87 -5.67
CA GLY A 57 17.31 15.21 -6.54
C GLY A 57 18.35 14.35 -5.80
N ARG A 58 18.20 14.13 -4.50
CA ARG A 58 19.11 13.30 -3.72
C ARG A 58 18.76 11.83 -3.85
N VAL A 59 19.76 10.99 -3.92
CA VAL A 59 19.60 9.54 -4.05
C VAL A 59 19.55 8.91 -2.65
N TRP A 60 18.47 8.22 -2.36
CA TRP A 60 18.28 7.48 -1.12
C TRP A 60 18.50 6.00 -1.36
N VAL A 61 19.27 5.37 -0.50
CA VAL A 61 19.71 3.98 -0.66
C VAL A 61 19.40 3.19 0.60
N ALA A 62 18.72 2.06 0.44
CA ALA A 62 18.57 1.06 1.48
C ALA A 62 19.75 0.07 1.41
N SER A 63 20.61 0.09 2.40
CA SER A 63 21.76 -0.79 2.52
C SER A 63 21.49 -1.91 3.52
N TRP A 64 21.60 -3.17 3.07
CA TRP A 64 21.39 -4.35 3.92
C TRP A 64 22.73 -5.02 4.26
N GLU A 65 23.55 -4.34 5.06
CA GLU A 65 24.90 -4.80 5.46
C GLU A 65 24.84 -6.11 6.25
N ASP A 66 23.82 -6.30 7.09
CA ASP A 66 23.64 -7.51 7.91
C ASP A 66 23.00 -8.68 7.13
N TYR A 67 22.84 -8.55 5.79
CA TYR A 67 22.27 -9.60 4.94
C TYR A 67 22.88 -10.99 5.19
N PRO A 68 22.09 -12.07 5.23
CA PRO A 68 20.65 -12.10 5.14
C PRO A 68 19.93 -11.93 6.49
N LYS A 69 20.63 -11.99 7.59
CA LYS A 69 20.08 -11.83 8.94
C LYS A 69 21.04 -11.16 9.89
N TRP A 70 20.53 -10.17 10.62
CA TRP A 70 21.20 -9.54 11.75
C TRP A 70 21.69 -10.57 12.78
N HIS A 71 22.86 -10.34 13.35
CA HIS A 71 23.45 -11.20 14.37
C HIS A 71 23.10 -10.65 15.77
N PRO A 72 22.38 -11.41 16.62
CA PRO A 72 22.06 -10.98 17.99
C PRO A 72 23.29 -10.55 18.78
N GLY A 73 23.16 -9.43 19.49
CA GLY A 73 24.23 -8.86 20.31
C GLY A 73 25.18 -7.92 19.56
N ARG A 74 24.91 -7.63 18.27
CA ARG A 74 25.62 -6.58 17.50
C ARG A 74 24.72 -5.38 17.25
N PRO A 75 25.29 -4.18 17.02
CA PRO A 75 24.51 -3.06 16.48
C PRO A 75 23.83 -3.47 15.17
N VAL A 76 22.71 -2.81 14.86
CA VAL A 76 22.08 -2.90 13.53
C VAL A 76 22.86 -1.99 12.60
N ASN A 77 23.42 -2.56 11.54
CA ASN A 77 24.19 -1.82 10.55
C ASN A 77 23.36 -1.50 9.30
N ASP A 78 22.29 -2.25 9.04
CA ASP A 78 21.35 -1.94 7.97
C ASP A 78 20.83 -0.51 8.12
N ARG A 79 20.81 0.24 7.02
CA ARG A 79 20.53 1.68 7.06
C ARG A 79 19.88 2.20 5.79
N ILE A 80 19.23 3.35 5.90
CA ILE A 80 18.92 4.21 4.79
C ILE A 80 19.94 5.33 4.77
N ALA A 81 20.65 5.49 3.65
CA ALA A 81 21.60 6.57 3.41
C ALA A 81 21.07 7.56 2.37
N ILE A 82 21.35 8.84 2.55
CA ILE A 82 21.04 9.93 1.63
C ILE A 82 22.35 10.38 0.97
N LEU A 83 22.41 10.30 -0.35
CA LEU A 83 23.54 10.73 -1.15
C LEU A 83 23.20 12.02 -1.89
N SER A 84 24.05 13.02 -1.81
CA SER A 84 23.87 14.31 -2.45
C SER A 84 25.03 14.61 -3.41
N ASP A 85 24.70 15.04 -4.61
CA ASP A 85 25.59 15.69 -5.58
C ASP A 85 25.36 17.19 -5.42
N GLU A 86 26.31 17.90 -4.78
CA GLU A 86 26.14 19.32 -4.39
C GLU A 86 26.62 20.26 -5.48
N ASP A 87 27.55 19.83 -6.35
CA ASP A 87 28.11 20.64 -7.42
C ASP A 87 27.53 20.33 -8.81
N GLY A 88 26.75 19.25 -8.93
CA GLY A 88 26.02 18.89 -10.16
C GLY A 88 26.86 18.19 -11.20
N ASP A 89 27.99 17.57 -10.81
CA ASP A 89 28.88 16.87 -11.74
C ASP A 89 28.44 15.42 -12.04
N GLY A 90 27.41 14.93 -11.34
CA GLY A 90 26.87 13.59 -11.48
C GLY A 90 27.54 12.54 -10.61
N VAL A 91 28.29 12.99 -9.59
CA VAL A 91 28.95 12.13 -8.59
C VAL A 91 28.57 12.64 -7.20
N ALA A 92 28.28 11.73 -6.28
CA ALA A 92 27.91 12.12 -4.93
C ALA A 92 29.08 12.76 -4.17
N ASP A 93 28.82 13.90 -3.49
CA ASP A 93 29.79 14.60 -2.65
C ASP A 93 29.65 14.23 -1.18
N LYS A 94 28.43 13.87 -0.76
CA LYS A 94 28.08 13.69 0.64
C LYS A 94 27.15 12.50 0.84
N SER A 95 27.37 11.78 1.96
CA SER A 95 26.46 10.77 2.49
C SER A 95 25.99 11.14 3.89
N THR A 96 24.72 10.92 4.19
CA THR A 96 24.14 11.05 5.53
C THR A 96 23.31 9.80 5.85
N THR A 97 23.57 9.15 6.98
CA THR A 97 22.72 8.05 7.45
C THR A 97 21.43 8.60 8.03
N PHE A 98 20.31 8.36 7.32
CA PHE A 98 18.98 8.81 7.77
C PHE A 98 18.45 7.99 8.94
N ALA A 99 18.58 6.67 8.89
CA ALA A 99 18.12 5.78 9.96
C ALA A 99 18.78 4.41 9.88
N HIS A 100 18.93 3.76 11.04
CA HIS A 100 19.24 2.34 11.13
C HIS A 100 17.98 1.52 11.30
N VAL A 101 17.76 0.53 10.41
CA VAL A 101 16.56 -0.32 10.39
C VAL A 101 16.97 -1.73 10.02
N SER A 102 16.75 -2.68 10.91
CA SER A 102 17.14 -4.08 10.69
C SER A 102 16.33 -4.75 9.59
N GLN A 103 16.97 -5.58 8.80
CA GLN A 103 16.33 -6.40 7.76
C GLN A 103 15.53 -5.54 6.76
N LEU A 104 16.17 -4.50 6.28
CA LEU A 104 15.61 -3.49 5.40
C LEU A 104 15.45 -4.05 3.98
N THR A 105 14.22 -4.28 3.54
CA THR A 105 13.91 -4.89 2.23
C THR A 105 13.30 -3.94 1.22
N GLY A 106 13.01 -2.71 1.63
CA GLY A 106 12.49 -1.66 0.78
C GLY A 106 11.93 -0.49 1.59
N PHE A 107 11.85 0.65 0.93
CA PHE A 107 11.24 1.86 1.49
C PHE A 107 10.57 2.68 0.39
N GLU A 108 9.65 3.57 0.80
CA GLU A 108 8.97 4.49 -0.12
C GLU A 108 8.65 5.81 0.59
N PHE A 109 8.70 6.91 -0.15
CA PHE A 109 8.37 8.24 0.37
C PHE A 109 6.89 8.42 0.60
N TRP A 110 6.54 8.99 1.74
CA TRP A 110 5.16 9.35 2.05
C TRP A 110 5.11 10.40 3.16
N ASN A 111 4.24 11.39 3.03
CA ASN A 111 3.91 12.37 4.08
C ASN A 111 5.12 13.07 4.72
N GLY A 112 6.11 13.44 3.89
CA GLY A 112 7.34 14.11 4.33
C GLY A 112 8.29 13.24 5.14
N GLY A 113 8.17 11.93 5.03
CA GLY A 113 9.05 10.91 5.59
C GLY A 113 9.11 9.69 4.69
N VAL A 114 9.45 8.53 5.25
CA VAL A 114 9.54 7.27 4.53
C VAL A 114 8.80 6.14 5.26
N ILE A 115 8.12 5.30 4.51
CA ILE A 115 7.58 4.02 4.98
C ILE A 115 8.61 2.93 4.66
N VAL A 116 8.92 2.08 5.63
CA VAL A 116 10.00 1.12 5.56
C VAL A 116 9.49 -0.28 5.89
N ALA A 117 9.80 -1.25 5.03
CA ALA A 117 9.61 -2.66 5.33
C ALA A 117 10.82 -3.20 6.08
N SER A 118 10.58 -3.70 7.27
CA SER A 118 11.55 -4.28 8.20
C SER A 118 10.91 -5.48 8.88
N ALA A 119 10.71 -6.57 8.12
CA ALA A 119 9.95 -7.73 8.61
C ALA A 119 10.37 -8.16 10.03
N PRO A 120 9.42 -8.38 10.97
CA PRO A 120 7.98 -8.51 10.76
C PRO A 120 7.18 -7.19 10.75
N ASP A 121 7.82 -6.05 10.76
CA ASP A 121 7.20 -4.75 10.99
C ASP A 121 7.26 -3.84 9.77
N VAL A 122 6.34 -2.87 9.74
CA VAL A 122 6.39 -1.71 8.85
C VAL A 122 6.44 -0.45 9.72
N PHE A 123 7.42 0.41 9.45
CA PHE A 123 7.61 1.66 10.17
C PHE A 123 7.40 2.86 9.26
N PHE A 124 6.97 3.97 9.84
CA PHE A 124 7.11 5.30 9.28
C PHE A 124 8.21 6.05 10.01
N LEU A 125 9.15 6.60 9.27
CA LEU A 125 10.28 7.36 9.76
C LEU A 125 10.21 8.78 9.19
N LYS A 126 10.53 9.78 9.99
CA LYS A 126 10.53 11.17 9.56
C LYS A 126 11.60 11.96 10.28
N ASP A 127 12.24 12.86 9.57
CA ASP A 127 13.03 13.96 10.06
C ASP A 127 12.10 15.19 10.26
N THR A 128 12.05 15.78 11.45
CA THR A 128 11.19 16.93 11.75
C THR A 128 11.96 18.21 12.02
N ASP A 129 13.27 18.16 12.21
CA ASP A 129 14.12 19.32 12.47
C ASP A 129 15.03 19.68 11.29
N GLY A 130 15.11 18.83 10.27
CA GLY A 130 15.75 19.14 9.00
C GLY A 130 17.25 18.83 8.97
N ASP A 131 17.72 17.92 9.83
CA ASP A 131 19.14 17.52 9.89
C ASP A 131 19.45 16.26 9.03
N ASP A 132 18.45 15.78 8.29
CA ASP A 132 18.50 14.56 7.47
C ASP A 132 18.65 13.25 8.29
N VAL A 133 18.32 13.27 9.60
CA VAL A 133 18.27 12.09 10.46
C VAL A 133 16.86 11.90 11.00
N ALA A 134 16.35 10.68 10.97
CA ALA A 134 14.99 10.42 11.45
C ALA A 134 14.90 10.55 12.99
N ASP A 135 14.12 11.51 13.47
CA ASP A 135 13.79 11.72 14.89
C ASP A 135 12.42 11.17 15.26
N VAL A 136 11.59 10.82 14.28
CA VAL A 136 10.29 10.16 14.45
C VAL A 136 10.35 8.75 13.89
N LYS A 137 9.97 7.77 14.73
CA LYS A 137 9.74 6.37 14.32
C LYS A 137 8.39 5.91 14.83
N ILE A 138 7.49 5.58 13.90
CA ILE A 138 6.15 5.08 14.22
C ILE A 138 6.00 3.67 13.66
N HIS A 139 5.61 2.72 14.50
CA HIS A 139 5.20 1.40 14.08
C HIS A 139 3.81 1.49 13.46
N LEU A 140 3.69 1.19 12.16
CA LEU A 140 2.43 1.25 11.45
C LEU A 140 1.63 -0.04 11.66
N PHE A 141 2.23 -1.17 11.43
CA PHE A 141 1.66 -2.49 11.69
C PHE A 141 2.77 -3.54 11.69
N GLY A 142 2.46 -4.70 12.25
CA GLY A 142 3.32 -5.89 12.26
C GLY A 142 2.61 -7.09 11.66
N GLY A 143 3.27 -8.25 11.76
CA GLY A 143 2.72 -9.52 11.30
C GLY A 143 3.13 -9.91 9.89
N LEU A 144 4.05 -9.16 9.26
CA LEU A 144 4.74 -9.61 8.05
C LEU A 144 5.61 -10.83 8.39
N GLY A 145 5.60 -11.84 7.53
CA GLY A 145 6.43 -13.02 7.72
C GLY A 145 7.92 -12.70 7.61
N ALA A 146 8.70 -13.29 8.50
CA ALA A 146 10.15 -13.17 8.55
C ALA A 146 10.87 -14.54 8.58
N ASP A 147 10.14 -15.61 8.24
CA ASP A 147 10.65 -16.99 8.29
C ASP A 147 11.75 -17.22 7.26
N ASP A 148 11.56 -16.69 6.05
CA ASP A 148 12.56 -16.68 4.99
C ASP A 148 12.83 -15.24 4.53
N THR A 149 14.03 -14.73 4.82
CA THR A 149 14.43 -13.36 4.50
C THR A 149 14.44 -13.04 3.01
N HIS A 150 14.63 -14.05 2.14
CA HIS A 150 14.62 -13.86 0.68
C HIS A 150 13.21 -13.78 0.10
N HIS A 151 12.21 -14.12 0.88
CA HIS A 151 10.81 -14.12 0.48
C HIS A 151 9.98 -13.09 1.26
N ALA A 152 10.61 -12.32 2.15
CA ALA A 152 9.97 -11.27 2.93
C ALA A 152 9.38 -10.16 2.04
N ALA A 153 8.48 -9.37 2.61
CA ALA A 153 7.91 -8.19 1.95
C ALA A 153 9.00 -7.30 1.36
N ASN A 154 8.90 -6.96 0.08
CA ASN A 154 9.93 -6.24 -0.67
C ASN A 154 9.34 -5.31 -1.73
N ASN A 155 10.18 -4.44 -2.31
CA ASN A 155 9.82 -3.50 -3.37
C ASN A 155 8.58 -2.65 -3.03
N LEU A 156 8.68 -1.84 -2.00
CA LEU A 156 7.63 -0.89 -1.65
C LEU A 156 7.53 0.19 -2.74
N VAL A 157 6.34 0.37 -3.30
CA VAL A 157 6.07 1.38 -4.34
C VAL A 157 4.77 2.11 -4.05
N PHE A 158 4.81 3.44 -4.01
CA PHE A 158 3.64 4.29 -3.86
C PHE A 158 2.88 4.38 -5.18
N GLY A 159 1.80 3.61 -5.27
CA GLY A 159 0.93 3.59 -6.44
C GLY A 159 0.19 4.92 -6.67
N PRO A 160 -0.23 5.19 -7.92
CA PRO A 160 -0.96 6.40 -8.23
C PRO A 160 -2.28 6.53 -7.48
N ASP A 161 -2.86 5.41 -7.07
CA ASP A 161 -4.10 5.31 -6.30
C ASP A 161 -3.96 5.60 -4.79
N GLY A 162 -2.73 5.78 -4.31
CA GLY A 162 -2.44 6.13 -2.92
C GLY A 162 -2.17 4.96 -1.99
N TYR A 163 -2.07 3.76 -2.54
CA TYR A 163 -1.64 2.58 -1.81
C TYR A 163 -0.12 2.38 -1.94
N ILE A 164 0.50 1.84 -0.91
CA ILE A 164 1.84 1.28 -0.96
C ILE A 164 1.70 -0.19 -1.36
N TYR A 165 2.28 -0.54 -2.50
CA TYR A 165 2.32 -1.90 -3.02
C TYR A 165 3.62 -2.58 -2.64
N TYR A 166 3.56 -3.87 -2.38
CA TYR A 166 4.73 -4.70 -2.15
C TYR A 166 4.46 -6.15 -2.57
N GLN A 167 5.51 -6.93 -2.67
CA GLN A 167 5.41 -8.36 -2.94
C GLN A 167 6.01 -9.19 -1.81
N ARG A 168 5.55 -10.44 -1.68
CA ARG A 168 6.17 -11.45 -0.83
C ARG A 168 6.08 -12.85 -1.45
N GLY A 169 7.05 -13.70 -1.11
CA GLY A 169 7.18 -15.06 -1.65
C GLY A 169 6.62 -16.17 -0.76
N ILE A 170 6.98 -17.41 -1.11
CA ILE A 170 6.61 -18.62 -0.36
C ILE A 170 7.43 -18.79 0.94
N PHE A 171 7.09 -19.79 1.74
CA PHE A 171 7.75 -20.15 3.01
C PHE A 171 7.63 -19.10 4.09
N ILE A 172 6.62 -18.26 4.01
CA ILE A 172 6.33 -17.19 4.95
C ILE A 172 4.90 -17.33 5.42
N LEU A 173 4.70 -17.17 6.73
CA LEU A 173 3.40 -17.03 7.36
C LEU A 173 3.17 -15.58 7.74
N GLU A 174 2.09 -15.01 7.26
CA GLU A 174 1.68 -13.63 7.58
C GLU A 174 0.34 -13.61 8.28
N ASN A 175 0.29 -12.84 9.36
CA ASN A 175 -0.94 -12.47 10.06
C ASN A 175 -0.90 -10.97 10.34
N VAL A 176 -1.26 -10.18 9.35
CA VAL A 176 -1.29 -8.73 9.49
C VAL A 176 -2.57 -8.31 10.21
N GLU A 177 -2.40 -7.67 11.36
CA GLU A 177 -3.50 -7.13 12.15
C GLU A 177 -3.74 -5.67 11.76
N THR A 178 -4.97 -5.36 11.38
CA THR A 178 -5.37 -4.01 11.01
C THR A 178 -6.50 -3.51 11.91
N PRO A 179 -6.76 -2.19 11.97
CA PRO A 179 -7.87 -1.66 12.75
C PRO A 179 -9.26 -2.17 12.30
N TRP A 180 -9.35 -2.77 11.11
CA TRP A 180 -10.60 -3.19 10.48
C TRP A 180 -10.86 -4.67 10.55
N ARG A 181 -9.82 -5.46 10.83
CA ARG A 181 -9.86 -6.92 10.91
C ARG A 181 -9.01 -7.41 12.08
N VAL A 182 -9.39 -8.53 12.65
CA VAL A 182 -8.60 -9.17 13.71
C VAL A 182 -7.25 -9.63 13.17
N SER A 183 -7.24 -10.19 11.98
CA SER A 183 -6.02 -10.53 11.28
C SER A 183 -6.31 -10.73 9.79
N GLU A 184 -5.35 -10.37 8.98
CA GLU A 184 -5.33 -10.67 7.54
C GLU A 184 -4.37 -11.83 7.34
N GLU A 185 -4.88 -13.06 7.48
CA GLU A 185 -4.10 -14.26 7.20
C GLU A 185 -3.95 -14.43 5.69
N SER A 186 -2.72 -14.59 5.25
CA SER A 186 -2.41 -14.86 3.86
C SER A 186 -1.40 -15.98 3.75
N GLY A 187 -1.81 -17.09 3.12
CA GLY A 187 -0.94 -18.16 2.68
C GLY A 187 -0.38 -18.00 1.28
N SER A 188 -0.86 -17.02 0.51
CA SER A 188 -0.54 -16.87 -0.90
C SER A 188 0.68 -15.99 -1.14
N THR A 189 1.55 -16.42 -2.06
CA THR A 189 2.59 -15.55 -2.63
C THR A 189 1.95 -14.52 -3.53
N GLY A 190 2.46 -13.31 -3.56
CA GLY A 190 1.92 -12.34 -4.50
C GLY A 190 2.09 -10.89 -4.12
N VAL A 191 1.20 -10.11 -4.69
CA VAL A 191 1.16 -8.66 -4.55
C VAL A 191 0.15 -8.28 -3.48
N TYR A 192 0.59 -7.45 -2.57
CA TYR A 192 -0.18 -6.86 -1.50
C TYR A 192 -0.12 -5.35 -1.60
N ARG A 193 -1.09 -4.69 -1.00
CA ARG A 193 -1.08 -3.23 -0.87
C ARG A 193 -1.76 -2.80 0.43
N PHE A 194 -1.33 -1.67 0.94
CA PHE A 194 -2.01 -0.99 2.04
C PHE A 194 -2.07 0.52 1.79
N ASN A 195 -3.15 1.13 2.26
CA ASN A 195 -3.27 2.58 2.23
C ASN A 195 -2.78 3.14 3.57
N PRO A 196 -1.71 3.93 3.62
CA PRO A 196 -1.16 4.44 4.88
C PRO A 196 -2.07 5.44 5.60
N ARG A 197 -3.07 6.02 4.91
CA ARG A 197 -4.05 6.92 5.52
C ARG A 197 -5.22 6.19 6.17
N THR A 198 -5.67 5.12 5.56
CA THR A 198 -6.89 4.40 5.98
C THR A 198 -6.59 3.05 6.61
N PHE A 199 -5.36 2.54 6.49
CA PHE A 199 -4.95 1.19 6.87
C PHE A 199 -5.81 0.11 6.19
N ASP A 200 -6.39 0.44 5.04
CA ASP A 200 -7.00 -0.55 4.19
C ASP A 200 -5.88 -1.43 3.61
N PHE A 201 -5.93 -2.71 3.96
CA PHE A 201 -4.94 -3.71 3.58
C PHE A 201 -5.60 -4.75 2.69
N SER A 202 -5.01 -5.05 1.55
CA SER A 202 -5.60 -6.04 0.64
C SER A 202 -4.56 -6.81 -0.15
N PHE A 203 -4.90 -8.07 -0.41
CA PHE A 203 -4.25 -8.91 -1.40
C PHE A 203 -4.73 -8.50 -2.80
N VAL A 204 -3.82 -8.30 -3.72
CA VAL A 204 -4.12 -7.88 -5.11
C VAL A 204 -4.20 -9.10 -6.01
N VAL A 205 -3.10 -9.82 -6.16
CA VAL A 205 -3.03 -10.97 -7.07
C VAL A 205 -1.94 -11.94 -6.62
N GLU A 206 -2.21 -13.22 -6.80
CA GLU A 206 -1.19 -14.26 -6.63
C GLU A 206 -0.09 -14.11 -7.68
N ASN A 207 1.15 -14.30 -7.28
CA ASN A 207 2.30 -14.32 -8.17
C ASN A 207 3.09 -15.62 -7.99
N SER A 208 4.17 -15.78 -8.75
CA SER A 208 5.06 -16.93 -8.70
C SER A 208 5.87 -17.02 -7.39
N PRO A 209 6.60 -18.11 -7.13
CA PRO A 209 7.09 -18.42 -5.77
C PRO A 209 7.96 -17.37 -5.10
N ASN A 210 8.71 -16.58 -5.86
CA ASN A 210 9.68 -15.61 -5.33
C ASN A 210 9.52 -14.25 -6.02
N PRO A 211 8.42 -13.53 -5.76
CA PRO A 211 8.12 -12.29 -6.46
C PRO A 211 9.02 -11.14 -6.00
N HIS A 212 9.59 -10.45 -6.98
CA HIS A 212 10.37 -9.22 -6.83
C HIS A 212 10.07 -8.28 -7.99
N GLY A 213 10.00 -6.99 -7.72
CA GLY A 213 9.71 -5.95 -8.70
C GLY A 213 8.24 -5.61 -8.83
N VAL A 214 7.92 -4.37 -8.44
CA VAL A 214 6.63 -3.71 -8.61
C VAL A 214 6.87 -2.39 -9.31
N SER A 215 6.11 -2.08 -10.34
CA SER A 215 6.20 -0.78 -11.00
C SER A 215 4.88 -0.36 -11.63
N PHE A 216 4.75 0.93 -11.88
CA PHE A 216 3.60 1.53 -12.54
C PHE A 216 4.04 2.35 -13.74
N ASP A 217 3.19 2.43 -14.76
CA ASP A 217 3.31 3.45 -15.80
C ASP A 217 2.44 4.68 -15.48
N LYS A 218 2.49 5.67 -16.36
CA LYS A 218 1.71 6.92 -16.23
C LYS A 218 0.19 6.73 -16.29
N TRP A 219 -0.28 5.59 -16.78
CA TRP A 219 -1.69 5.24 -16.87
C TRP A 219 -2.19 4.48 -15.65
N GLY A 220 -1.28 4.14 -14.72
CA GLY A 220 -1.58 3.36 -13.53
C GLY A 220 -1.63 1.86 -13.76
N ASN A 221 -1.13 1.36 -14.89
CA ASN A 221 -0.95 -0.06 -15.10
C ASN A 221 0.10 -0.61 -14.14
N LEU A 222 -0.22 -1.71 -13.47
CA LEU A 222 0.66 -2.38 -12.52
C LEU A 222 1.43 -3.50 -13.22
N PHE A 223 2.75 -3.47 -13.10
CA PHE A 223 3.65 -4.50 -13.59
C PHE A 223 4.39 -5.15 -12.43
N VAL A 224 4.52 -6.48 -12.49
CA VAL A 224 5.17 -7.27 -11.45
C VAL A 224 6.04 -8.36 -12.04
N THR A 225 7.11 -8.70 -11.35
CA THR A 225 8.05 -9.72 -11.76
C THR A 225 8.22 -10.80 -10.70
N ASP A 226 8.78 -11.95 -11.13
CA ASP A 226 9.13 -13.06 -10.25
C ASP A 226 10.60 -13.44 -10.42
N GLY A 227 11.32 -13.41 -9.30
CA GLY A 227 12.75 -13.70 -9.27
C GLY A 227 13.09 -15.13 -9.70
N THR A 228 12.30 -16.12 -9.27
CA THR A 228 12.62 -17.53 -9.53
C THR A 228 12.31 -17.98 -10.95
N SER A 229 11.17 -17.59 -11.50
CA SER A 229 10.77 -18.02 -12.85
C SER A 229 11.26 -17.08 -13.95
N GLY A 230 11.67 -15.86 -13.63
CA GLY A 230 11.99 -14.82 -14.61
C GLY A 230 10.78 -14.33 -15.39
N LYS A 231 9.57 -14.47 -14.85
CA LYS A 231 8.34 -14.00 -15.48
C LYS A 231 8.03 -12.57 -15.11
N ALA A 232 7.43 -11.84 -16.04
CA ALA A 232 6.86 -10.55 -15.81
C ALA A 232 5.37 -10.54 -16.22
N PHE A 233 4.55 -9.82 -15.45
CA PHE A 233 3.11 -9.79 -15.66
C PHE A 233 2.60 -8.35 -15.67
N HIS A 234 1.61 -8.10 -16.51
CA HIS A 234 0.70 -6.98 -16.38
C HIS A 234 -0.45 -7.40 -15.46
N VAL A 235 -0.68 -6.65 -14.41
CA VAL A 235 -1.78 -6.82 -13.46
C VAL A 235 -2.80 -5.72 -13.73
N TYR A 236 -4.03 -6.09 -14.01
CA TYR A 236 -5.10 -5.19 -14.40
C TYR A 236 -6.40 -5.56 -13.69
N HIS A 237 -7.28 -4.60 -13.59
CA HIS A 237 -8.62 -4.81 -13.05
C HIS A 237 -9.61 -5.08 -14.18
N SER A 238 -10.38 -6.16 -14.08
CA SER A 238 -11.42 -6.50 -15.07
C SER A 238 -12.79 -6.54 -14.44
N THR A 239 -13.74 -5.87 -15.09
CA THR A 239 -15.18 -5.89 -14.76
C THR A 239 -15.97 -6.77 -15.74
N GLN A 240 -15.32 -7.33 -16.75
CA GLN A 240 -15.92 -8.18 -17.77
C GLN A 240 -15.10 -9.46 -17.95
N PRO A 241 -15.73 -10.60 -18.29
CA PRO A 241 -15.02 -11.82 -18.67
C PRO A 241 -14.21 -11.61 -19.95
N GLU A 242 -13.03 -12.23 -19.98
CA GLU A 242 -12.21 -12.26 -21.19
C GLU A 242 -12.75 -13.26 -22.22
N GLU A 243 -12.27 -13.14 -23.45
CA GLU A 243 -12.64 -14.08 -24.53
C GLU A 243 -12.24 -15.50 -24.14
N GLY A 244 -13.24 -16.42 -24.11
CA GLY A 244 -13.05 -17.81 -23.69
C GLY A 244 -13.20 -18.07 -22.20
N GLU A 245 -13.40 -17.04 -21.38
CA GLU A 245 -13.71 -17.19 -19.95
C GLU A 245 -15.21 -17.46 -19.76
N ASP A 246 -15.54 -18.46 -18.94
CA ASP A 246 -16.94 -18.76 -18.61
C ASP A 246 -17.55 -17.63 -17.79
N SER A 247 -18.47 -16.88 -18.41
CA SER A 247 -19.14 -15.74 -17.76
C SER A 247 -19.93 -16.12 -16.51
N ALA A 248 -20.34 -17.37 -16.34
CA ALA A 248 -21.02 -17.84 -15.14
C ALA A 248 -20.06 -18.00 -13.94
N ASN A 249 -18.77 -18.15 -14.20
CA ASN A 249 -17.72 -18.30 -13.19
C ASN A 249 -16.85 -17.04 -13.05
N PHE A 250 -17.05 -16.05 -13.91
CA PHE A 250 -16.31 -14.80 -13.86
C PHE A 250 -16.55 -14.07 -12.54
N ARG A 251 -15.45 -13.55 -11.96
CA ARG A 251 -15.48 -12.66 -10.81
C ARG A 251 -14.76 -11.37 -11.16
N GLU A 252 -15.41 -10.25 -10.93
CA GLU A 252 -14.76 -8.93 -11.01
C GLU A 252 -13.56 -8.87 -10.07
N GLY A 253 -12.50 -8.24 -10.51
CA GLY A 253 -11.32 -8.02 -9.67
C GLY A 253 -10.00 -7.99 -10.43
N TRP A 254 -8.94 -8.11 -9.67
CA TRP A 254 -7.59 -8.11 -10.19
C TRP A 254 -7.26 -9.40 -10.93
N LYS A 255 -6.67 -9.25 -12.10
CA LYS A 255 -6.17 -10.33 -12.96
C LYS A 255 -4.73 -10.07 -13.35
N LYS A 256 -4.05 -11.09 -13.85
CA LYS A 256 -2.70 -10.94 -14.40
C LYS A 256 -2.58 -11.72 -15.71
N ARG A 257 -1.77 -11.18 -16.62
CA ARG A 257 -1.37 -11.83 -17.84
C ARG A 257 0.15 -11.69 -18.05
N PRO A 258 0.80 -12.61 -18.78
CA PRO A 258 2.19 -12.41 -19.15
C PRO A 258 2.38 -11.08 -19.88
N LEU A 259 3.38 -10.30 -19.43
CA LEU A 259 3.77 -9.03 -20.06
C LEU A 259 4.80 -9.27 -21.17
N VAL A 260 5.78 -10.13 -20.88
CA VAL A 260 6.87 -10.47 -21.79
C VAL A 260 7.02 -11.99 -21.87
N PRO A 261 7.67 -12.52 -22.92
CA PRO A 261 8.14 -13.90 -22.91
C PRO A 261 8.99 -14.15 -21.67
N THR A 262 9.05 -15.40 -21.22
CA THR A 262 9.89 -15.76 -20.06
C THR A 262 11.30 -15.22 -20.23
N THR A 263 11.74 -14.42 -19.29
CA THR A 263 13.08 -13.82 -19.28
C THR A 263 14.04 -14.66 -18.44
N VAL A 264 15.20 -14.09 -18.13
CA VAL A 264 16.26 -14.77 -17.36
C VAL A 264 16.05 -14.55 -15.87
N ARG A 265 16.30 -15.56 -15.09
CA ARG A 265 16.25 -15.50 -13.62
C ARG A 265 17.64 -15.34 -12.98
N PRO A 266 17.73 -14.88 -11.73
CA PRO A 266 16.67 -14.23 -10.98
C PRO A 266 16.48 -12.76 -11.36
N VAL A 267 15.28 -12.27 -11.14
CA VAL A 267 14.93 -10.86 -11.22
C VAL A 267 14.99 -10.29 -9.81
N ALA A 268 15.62 -9.14 -9.62
CA ALA A 268 15.69 -8.43 -8.34
C ALA A 268 14.65 -7.32 -8.23
N SER A 269 14.44 -6.58 -9.32
CA SER A 269 13.47 -5.49 -9.40
C SER A 269 13.04 -5.24 -10.84
N SER A 270 12.05 -4.35 -11.01
CA SER A 270 11.63 -3.85 -12.31
C SER A 270 11.12 -2.42 -12.20
N MET A 271 11.22 -1.65 -13.28
CA MET A 271 10.70 -0.30 -13.35
C MET A 271 10.23 0.05 -14.75
N VAL A 272 9.42 1.11 -14.87
CA VAL A 272 9.13 1.74 -16.17
C VAL A 272 10.00 2.96 -16.34
N LEU A 273 10.84 2.96 -17.36
CA LEU A 273 11.62 4.13 -17.75
C LEU A 273 10.77 5.03 -18.64
N SER A 274 10.49 6.23 -18.17
CA SER A 274 9.82 7.28 -18.91
C SER A 274 10.36 8.63 -18.46
N SER A 275 11.36 9.15 -19.20
CA SER A 275 12.02 10.41 -18.90
C SER A 275 12.33 11.16 -20.17
N PRO A 276 11.91 12.42 -20.31
CA PRO A 276 12.22 13.26 -21.49
C PRO A 276 13.70 13.49 -21.77
N HIS A 277 14.58 13.19 -20.81
CA HIS A 277 16.02 13.21 -21.01
C HIS A 277 16.47 12.17 -22.02
N PHE A 278 15.86 10.97 -21.99
CA PHE A 278 16.17 9.91 -22.94
C PHE A 278 15.44 10.11 -24.29
N PRO A 279 15.98 9.57 -25.41
CA PRO A 279 15.30 9.54 -26.71
C PRO A 279 13.92 8.87 -26.65
N GLU A 280 13.10 9.10 -27.67
CA GLU A 280 11.76 8.52 -27.79
C GLU A 280 11.74 6.99 -27.71
N SER A 281 12.78 6.33 -28.23
CA SER A 281 12.96 4.88 -28.17
C SER A 281 13.07 4.31 -26.76
N TYR A 282 13.33 5.13 -25.76
CA TYR A 282 13.42 4.76 -24.34
C TYR A 282 12.17 5.13 -23.54
N GLN A 283 11.20 5.82 -24.16
CA GLN A 283 9.96 6.19 -23.44
C GLN A 283 9.07 4.97 -23.27
N ASN A 284 8.44 4.86 -22.07
CA ASN A 284 7.57 3.75 -21.70
C ASN A 284 8.25 2.37 -21.89
N ASN A 285 9.51 2.27 -21.48
CA ASN A 285 10.24 1.01 -21.52
C ASN A 285 10.19 0.34 -20.15
N PHE A 286 9.82 -0.93 -20.14
CA PHE A 286 9.88 -1.77 -18.96
C PHE A 286 11.28 -2.37 -18.82
N LEU A 287 11.93 -2.06 -17.71
CA LEU A 287 13.28 -2.52 -17.37
C LEU A 287 13.20 -3.65 -16.34
N ILE A 288 14.00 -4.69 -16.52
CA ILE A 288 14.13 -5.81 -15.60
C ILE A 288 15.58 -5.92 -15.14
N PHE A 289 15.81 -5.86 -13.83
CA PHE A 289 17.10 -5.99 -13.19
C PHE A 289 17.42 -7.45 -12.90
N ASN A 290 18.41 -8.01 -13.60
CA ASN A 290 18.76 -9.43 -13.52
C ASN A 290 20.13 -9.60 -12.86
N THR A 291 20.27 -10.57 -11.96
CA THR A 291 21.40 -10.67 -11.03
C THR A 291 22.30 -11.90 -11.19
N ILE A 292 21.87 -12.99 -11.84
CA ILE A 292 22.71 -14.21 -11.94
C ILE A 292 22.76 -14.78 -13.36
N GLY A 293 21.64 -15.29 -13.86
CA GLY A 293 21.56 -15.95 -15.16
C GLY A 293 21.87 -15.00 -16.33
N TYR A 294 21.52 -13.78 -16.17
CA TYR A 294 21.93 -12.60 -16.91
C TYR A 294 22.32 -11.54 -15.88
N GLN A 295 23.47 -10.91 -16.04
CA GLN A 295 23.93 -9.86 -15.13
C GLN A 295 23.81 -8.52 -15.85
N GLY A 296 22.65 -7.88 -15.66
CA GLY A 296 22.34 -6.65 -16.39
C GLY A 296 20.87 -6.24 -16.31
N ILE A 297 20.54 -5.23 -17.09
CA ILE A 297 19.22 -4.62 -17.15
C ILE A 297 18.65 -4.87 -18.55
N LYS A 298 17.61 -5.72 -18.62
CA LYS A 298 16.86 -5.97 -19.86
C LYS A 298 15.86 -4.88 -20.12
N ARG A 299 15.55 -4.66 -21.40
CA ARG A 299 14.63 -3.61 -21.84
C ARG A 299 13.55 -4.16 -22.75
N TYR A 300 12.31 -3.75 -22.48
CA TYR A 300 11.13 -4.06 -23.29
C TYR A 300 10.32 -2.80 -23.52
N GLN A 301 9.94 -2.52 -24.74
CA GLN A 301 9.03 -1.43 -25.07
C GLN A 301 7.59 -1.86 -24.76
N LEU A 302 6.85 -1.05 -23.98
CA LEU A 302 5.45 -1.31 -23.69
C LEU A 302 4.58 -0.98 -24.91
N SER A 303 3.68 -1.91 -25.26
CA SER A 303 2.70 -1.80 -26.32
C SER A 303 1.30 -1.92 -25.72
N TYR A 304 0.50 -0.88 -25.88
CA TYR A 304 -0.84 -0.76 -25.31
C TYR A 304 -1.90 -1.20 -26.33
N HIS A 305 -2.93 -1.89 -25.84
CA HIS A 305 -4.05 -2.38 -26.65
C HIS A 305 -5.35 -1.69 -26.26
N ASP A 306 -6.29 -1.58 -27.20
CA ASP A 306 -7.59 -0.92 -27.00
C ASP A 306 -8.44 -1.53 -25.87
N ASN A 307 -8.20 -2.81 -25.53
CA ASN A 307 -8.86 -3.49 -24.41
C ASN A 307 -8.23 -3.20 -23.03
N GLY A 308 -7.27 -2.29 -22.96
CA GLY A 308 -6.57 -1.94 -21.72
C GLY A 308 -5.46 -2.89 -21.31
N THR A 309 -5.15 -3.92 -22.11
CA THR A 309 -4.01 -4.80 -21.83
C THR A 309 -2.71 -4.24 -22.39
N VAL A 310 -1.58 -4.67 -21.82
CA VAL A 310 -0.24 -4.21 -22.19
C VAL A 310 0.66 -5.41 -22.45
N ASP A 311 1.44 -5.35 -23.53
CA ASP A 311 2.50 -6.30 -23.85
C ASP A 311 3.87 -5.60 -23.82
N GLY A 312 4.92 -6.36 -23.50
CA GLY A 312 6.31 -5.90 -23.61
C GLY A 312 6.98 -6.51 -24.82
N VAL A 313 7.45 -5.67 -25.72
CA VAL A 313 8.21 -6.07 -26.91
C VAL A 313 9.70 -5.96 -26.62
N GLU A 314 10.46 -7.05 -26.80
CA GLU A 314 11.89 -7.08 -26.52
C GLU A 314 12.63 -6.01 -27.36
N ALA A 315 13.47 -5.24 -26.70
CA ALA A 315 14.34 -4.23 -27.30
C ALA A 315 15.80 -4.55 -26.97
N GLU A 316 16.73 -3.77 -27.53
CA GLU A 316 18.15 -3.88 -27.19
C GLU A 316 18.34 -3.77 -25.67
N ASN A 317 19.21 -4.62 -25.11
CA ASN A 317 19.50 -4.60 -23.66
C ASN A 317 19.98 -3.22 -23.21
N PHE A 318 19.49 -2.78 -22.05
CA PHE A 318 19.84 -1.47 -21.53
C PHE A 318 21.29 -1.40 -21.07
N LEU A 319 21.73 -2.43 -20.34
CA LEU A 319 23.10 -2.56 -19.85
C LEU A 319 23.36 -4.01 -19.42
N PHE A 320 24.56 -4.52 -19.62
CA PHE A 320 24.98 -5.81 -19.08
C PHE A 320 26.51 -5.88 -18.92
N THR A 321 27.00 -6.88 -18.20
CA THR A 321 28.43 -7.17 -18.08
C THR A 321 28.79 -8.49 -18.80
N GLY A 322 29.97 -8.54 -19.40
CA GLY A 322 30.46 -9.72 -20.11
C GLY A 322 29.96 -9.85 -21.55
N THR A 323 30.00 -11.05 -22.09
CA THR A 323 29.46 -11.33 -23.41
C THR A 323 27.95 -11.49 -23.35
N ASP A 324 27.22 -10.91 -24.31
CA ASP A 324 25.77 -11.07 -24.41
C ASP A 324 25.44 -12.57 -24.41
N PRO A 325 24.90 -13.09 -23.33
CA PRO A 325 24.43 -14.45 -23.37
C PRO A 325 23.12 -14.43 -24.13
N THR A 326 23.12 -14.91 -25.35
CA THR A 326 21.89 -15.40 -25.98
C THR A 326 21.36 -16.52 -25.10
N PHE A 327 20.71 -16.13 -24.01
CA PHE A 327 20.21 -17.06 -23.03
C PHE A 327 19.03 -17.81 -23.65
N LYS A 328 19.25 -19.08 -23.89
CA LYS A 328 18.14 -20.00 -24.10
C LYS A 328 17.69 -20.41 -22.69
N PRO A 329 16.42 -20.11 -22.32
CA PRO A 329 15.88 -20.62 -21.08
C PRO A 329 15.98 -22.13 -21.11
N ASN A 330 16.91 -22.71 -20.38
CA ASN A 330 17.07 -24.15 -20.29
C ASN A 330 16.70 -24.58 -18.87
N SER A 331 15.75 -25.51 -18.78
CA SER A 331 15.33 -26.16 -17.54
C SER A 331 16.44 -26.91 -16.80
N GLU A 332 17.59 -27.08 -17.43
CA GLU A 332 18.80 -27.67 -16.87
C GLU A 332 19.87 -26.58 -16.65
N ALA A 333 19.58 -25.61 -15.79
CA ALA A 333 20.55 -24.60 -15.40
C ALA A 333 21.72 -25.29 -14.67
N LYS A 334 22.71 -25.75 -15.41
CA LYS A 334 24.02 -26.00 -14.82
C LYS A 334 24.57 -24.68 -14.28
N PRO A 335 25.24 -24.71 -13.13
CA PRO A 335 25.95 -23.54 -12.64
C PRO A 335 26.79 -22.93 -13.76
N ARG A 336 26.70 -21.61 -13.94
CA ARG A 336 27.58 -20.94 -14.90
C ARG A 336 28.98 -21.00 -14.36
N GLU A 337 29.88 -21.60 -15.12
CA GLU A 337 31.33 -21.50 -14.87
C GLU A 337 31.81 -20.22 -15.56
N PHE A 338 32.35 -19.28 -14.79
CA PHE A 338 33.08 -18.18 -15.38
C PHE A 338 34.50 -18.64 -15.63
N PRO A 339 34.97 -18.60 -16.89
CA PRO A 339 36.37 -18.87 -17.15
C PRO A 339 37.25 -17.80 -16.49
N PRO A 340 38.53 -18.09 -16.21
CA PRO A 340 39.47 -17.12 -15.63
C PRO A 340 39.61 -15.83 -16.43
N ASP A 341 39.33 -15.89 -17.74
CA ASP A 341 39.36 -14.79 -18.71
C ASP A 341 37.95 -14.23 -19.01
N TYR A 342 36.97 -14.42 -18.10
CA TYR A 342 35.61 -13.86 -18.26
C TYR A 342 35.70 -12.34 -18.41
N PRO A 343 35.17 -11.76 -19.51
CA PRO A 343 35.37 -10.34 -19.79
C PRO A 343 34.45 -9.44 -18.94
N GLY A 344 33.50 -9.99 -18.20
CA GLY A 344 32.58 -9.27 -17.36
C GLY A 344 32.93 -9.23 -15.90
N ASP A 345 32.11 -8.60 -15.11
CA ASP A 345 32.18 -8.60 -13.65
C ASP A 345 31.26 -9.69 -13.07
N PRO A 346 31.80 -10.76 -12.49
CA PRO A 346 31.00 -11.84 -11.94
C PRO A 346 30.22 -11.46 -10.68
N ASN A 347 30.57 -10.34 -10.02
CA ASN A 347 29.89 -9.86 -8.80
C ASN A 347 28.79 -8.85 -9.08
N PHE A 348 28.66 -8.35 -10.31
CA PHE A 348 27.64 -7.39 -10.69
C PHE A 348 26.22 -7.92 -10.42
N ARG A 349 25.45 -7.18 -9.63
CA ARG A 349 24.10 -7.54 -9.17
C ARG A 349 23.18 -6.32 -9.19
N PRO A 350 22.70 -5.85 -10.37
CA PRO A 350 21.78 -4.71 -10.38
C PRO A 350 20.52 -5.09 -9.61
N SER A 351 20.29 -4.41 -8.49
CA SER A 351 19.23 -4.76 -7.52
C SER A 351 18.00 -3.91 -7.65
N ASP A 352 18.13 -2.62 -7.98
CA ASP A 352 17.01 -1.68 -8.07
C ASP A 352 17.42 -0.43 -8.87
N GLY A 353 16.42 0.40 -9.28
CA GLY A 353 16.69 1.64 -9.99
C GLY A 353 15.55 2.66 -9.90
N ALA A 354 15.91 3.94 -10.05
CA ALA A 354 14.98 5.06 -10.06
C ALA A 354 15.42 6.16 -11.02
N VAL A 355 14.46 6.89 -11.58
CA VAL A 355 14.75 8.08 -12.40
C VAL A 355 14.84 9.29 -11.48
N GLY A 356 15.92 10.06 -11.64
CA GLY A 356 16.16 11.32 -10.93
C GLY A 356 15.36 12.49 -11.46
N MET A 357 15.35 13.57 -10.70
CA MET A 357 14.72 14.83 -11.09
C MET A 357 15.44 15.51 -12.26
N ASP A 358 16.69 15.17 -12.49
CA ASP A 358 17.51 15.56 -13.64
C ASP A 358 17.21 14.74 -14.91
N GLY A 359 16.37 13.71 -14.77
CA GLY A 359 15.98 12.79 -15.83
C GLY A 359 16.92 11.61 -16.04
N ALA A 360 18.08 11.56 -15.38
CA ALA A 360 18.99 10.43 -15.42
C ALA A 360 18.40 9.19 -14.71
N LEU A 361 18.82 8.00 -15.11
CA LEU A 361 18.53 6.76 -14.39
C LEU A 361 19.65 6.46 -13.41
N TYR A 362 19.32 6.24 -12.16
CA TYR A 362 20.22 5.73 -11.14
C TYR A 362 19.87 4.26 -10.87
N PHE A 363 20.90 3.41 -10.71
CA PHE A 363 20.69 2.02 -10.32
C PHE A 363 21.72 1.54 -9.31
N ALA A 364 21.26 0.67 -8.42
CA ALA A 364 22.08 0.06 -7.39
C ALA A 364 22.71 -1.25 -7.90
N ASP A 365 23.99 -1.44 -7.63
CA ASP A 365 24.70 -2.70 -7.77
C ASP A 365 25.03 -3.26 -6.38
N TRP A 366 24.35 -4.34 -6.01
CA TRP A 366 24.59 -5.03 -4.75
C TRP A 366 26.00 -5.60 -4.64
N HIS A 367 26.63 -5.84 -5.76
CA HIS A 367 28.02 -6.28 -5.91
C HIS A 367 28.44 -7.38 -4.94
N ASN A 368 27.68 -8.45 -4.90
CA ASN A 368 27.85 -9.54 -3.95
C ASN A 368 27.93 -10.89 -4.65
N ALA A 369 28.97 -11.67 -4.35
CA ALA A 369 29.11 -13.01 -4.92
C ALA A 369 28.00 -13.96 -4.42
N VAL A 370 27.52 -13.78 -3.17
CA VAL A 370 26.60 -14.68 -2.48
C VAL A 370 25.24 -14.04 -2.24
N ILE A 371 24.25 -14.38 -3.06
CA ILE A 371 22.87 -13.86 -2.95
C ILE A 371 21.84 -14.97 -2.71
N THR A 372 22.22 -16.07 -2.12
CA THR A 372 21.33 -17.23 -1.87
C THR A 372 21.31 -17.62 -0.40
N HIS A 373 20.24 -18.28 0.03
CA HIS A 373 20.11 -18.81 1.39
C HIS A 373 20.51 -20.28 1.51
N SER A 374 20.48 -21.05 0.44
CA SER A 374 20.85 -22.47 0.44
C SER A 374 21.83 -22.77 -0.71
N PRO A 375 22.88 -23.56 -0.50
CA PRO A 375 23.21 -24.36 0.70
C PRO A 375 24.06 -23.62 1.77
N TYR A 376 24.25 -22.31 1.64
CA TYR A 376 25.11 -21.55 2.55
C TYR A 376 24.44 -21.21 3.86
N ASN A 377 25.20 -21.26 4.93
CA ASN A 377 24.76 -20.78 6.24
C ASN A 377 24.38 -19.30 6.13
N LEU A 378 23.31 -18.89 6.82
CA LEU A 378 22.87 -17.49 6.87
C LEU A 378 23.95 -16.53 7.40
N ARG A 379 24.93 -17.05 8.14
CA ARG A 379 26.07 -16.30 8.70
C ARG A 379 27.41 -16.76 8.12
N ASP A 380 27.39 -17.30 6.90
CA ASP A 380 28.62 -17.72 6.21
C ASP A 380 29.55 -16.51 6.02
N SER A 381 30.81 -16.69 6.36
CA SER A 381 31.82 -15.61 6.28
C SER A 381 32.21 -15.21 4.86
N SER A 382 31.82 -16.00 3.85
CA SER A 382 32.01 -15.65 2.45
C SER A 382 30.99 -14.67 1.89
N ARG A 383 29.97 -14.32 2.67
CA ARG A 383 29.01 -13.28 2.29
C ARG A 383 29.69 -11.92 2.40
N ASP A 384 29.69 -11.20 1.31
CA ASP A 384 30.25 -9.86 1.25
C ASP A 384 29.44 -8.87 2.09
N LYS A 385 30.14 -7.97 2.77
CA LYS A 385 29.61 -6.93 3.63
C LYS A 385 30.39 -5.61 3.48
N GLN A 386 31.08 -5.47 2.37
CA GLN A 386 32.02 -4.35 2.15
C GLN A 386 31.80 -3.65 0.81
N HIS A 387 31.13 -4.30 -0.15
CA HIS A 387 30.95 -3.76 -1.48
C HIS A 387 29.49 -3.35 -1.74
N GLY A 388 29.34 -2.37 -2.60
CA GLY A 388 28.06 -1.85 -3.07
C GLY A 388 28.23 -0.49 -3.72
N ARG A 389 27.52 -0.23 -4.80
CA ARG A 389 27.69 1.00 -5.56
C ARG A 389 26.43 1.44 -6.26
N ILE A 390 26.41 2.70 -6.63
CA ILE A 390 25.33 3.31 -7.40
C ILE A 390 25.92 3.85 -8.69
N TYR A 391 25.35 3.46 -9.81
CA TYR A 391 25.67 3.98 -11.13
C TYR A 391 24.60 4.96 -11.61
N ARG A 392 25.01 5.91 -12.44
CA ARG A 392 24.13 6.88 -13.08
C ARG A 392 24.23 6.74 -14.59
N VAL A 393 23.08 6.70 -15.27
CA VAL A 393 22.99 6.57 -16.72
C VAL A 393 22.31 7.79 -17.31
N THR A 394 22.93 8.38 -18.33
CA THR A 394 22.41 9.53 -19.08
C THR A 394 22.37 9.24 -20.58
N ALA A 395 21.56 10.00 -21.31
CA ALA A 395 21.53 9.96 -22.77
C ALA A 395 22.62 10.89 -23.34
N LYS A 396 23.52 10.32 -24.12
CA LYS A 396 24.70 10.99 -24.66
C LYS A 396 24.35 12.22 -25.49
N GLY A 397 25.00 13.34 -25.18
CA GLY A 397 24.82 14.58 -25.88
C GLY A 397 23.46 15.26 -25.72
N ARG A 398 22.61 14.78 -24.82
CA ARG A 398 21.35 15.42 -24.48
C ARG A 398 21.47 16.18 -23.14
N PRO A 399 20.86 17.37 -23.02
CA PRO A 399 20.88 18.09 -21.76
C PRO A 399 20.07 17.35 -20.69
N LEU A 400 20.54 17.43 -19.46
CA LEU A 400 19.75 17.02 -18.30
C LEU A 400 18.50 17.87 -18.18
N LEU A 401 17.46 17.32 -17.55
CA LEU A 401 16.25 18.06 -17.23
C LEU A 401 16.56 19.06 -16.10
N LYS A 402 15.90 20.20 -16.17
CA LYS A 402 15.92 21.12 -15.06
C LYS A 402 14.84 20.72 -14.07
N ALA A 403 15.25 20.23 -12.91
CA ALA A 403 14.33 19.83 -11.85
C ALA A 403 13.41 20.99 -11.46
N PRO A 404 12.08 20.83 -11.49
CA PRO A 404 11.17 21.83 -10.97
C PRO A 404 11.26 21.85 -9.43
N LYS A 405 10.95 22.99 -8.84
CA LYS A 405 10.84 23.07 -7.40
C LYS A 405 9.52 22.45 -6.95
N ILE A 406 9.61 21.46 -6.05
CA ILE A 406 8.46 20.71 -5.53
C ILE A 406 8.30 20.95 -4.03
N HIS A 407 9.37 20.71 -3.27
CA HIS A 407 9.31 20.79 -1.82
C HIS A 407 8.93 22.21 -1.33
N GLY A 408 7.90 22.29 -0.50
CA GLY A 408 7.39 23.53 0.07
C GLY A 408 6.57 24.41 -0.88
N GLU A 409 6.36 23.99 -2.14
CA GLU A 409 5.58 24.75 -3.11
C GLU A 409 4.08 24.75 -2.80
N SER A 410 3.37 25.75 -3.36
CA SER A 410 1.92 25.87 -3.16
C SER A 410 1.15 24.73 -3.86
N ILE A 411 0.01 24.32 -3.29
CA ILE A 411 -0.85 23.27 -3.88
C ILE A 411 -1.21 23.56 -5.34
N PRO A 412 -1.62 24.79 -5.74
CA PRO A 412 -1.88 25.07 -7.16
C PRO A 412 -0.67 24.88 -8.07
N HIS A 413 0.55 25.20 -7.60
CA HIS A 413 1.77 24.95 -8.35
C HIS A 413 2.02 23.46 -8.52
N LEU A 414 1.92 22.69 -7.43
CA LEU A 414 2.08 21.24 -7.44
C LEU A 414 1.08 20.54 -8.39
N LEU A 415 -0.19 20.95 -8.38
CA LEU A 415 -1.21 20.43 -9.30
C LEU A 415 -0.85 20.74 -10.77
N GLY A 416 -0.26 21.90 -11.02
CA GLY A 416 0.26 22.25 -12.36
C GLY A 416 1.36 21.30 -12.83
N LEU A 417 2.26 20.88 -11.93
CA LEU A 417 3.35 19.94 -12.19
C LEU A 417 2.87 18.50 -12.45
N LEU A 418 1.64 18.12 -12.11
CA LEU A 418 1.07 16.83 -12.51
C LEU A 418 0.84 16.69 -14.03
N ARG A 419 1.07 17.76 -14.79
CA ARG A 419 1.14 17.76 -16.27
C ARG A 419 2.54 17.48 -16.82
N ASP A 420 3.54 17.40 -15.94
CA ASP A 420 4.92 17.20 -16.39
C ASP A 420 5.07 15.85 -17.10
N PRO A 421 5.76 15.79 -18.26
CA PRO A 421 5.96 14.55 -18.96
C PRO A 421 6.85 13.56 -18.20
N ALA A 422 7.71 14.01 -17.28
CA ALA A 422 8.58 13.15 -16.48
C ALA A 422 7.79 12.47 -15.36
N ASP A 423 7.79 11.14 -15.36
CA ASP A 423 7.11 10.35 -14.32
C ASP A 423 7.68 10.60 -12.93
N ALA A 424 9.00 10.81 -12.82
CA ALA A 424 9.67 11.15 -11.56
C ALA A 424 9.12 12.45 -10.95
N VAL A 425 8.86 13.48 -11.77
CA VAL A 425 8.27 14.75 -11.30
C VAL A 425 6.87 14.50 -10.75
N ARG A 426 6.00 13.80 -11.50
CA ARG A 426 4.63 13.52 -11.03
C ARG A 426 4.62 12.66 -9.76
N HIS A 427 5.52 11.68 -9.68
CA HIS A 427 5.67 10.85 -8.46
C HIS A 427 6.03 11.72 -7.25
N GLN A 428 7.05 12.57 -7.35
CA GLN A 428 7.46 13.43 -6.24
C GLN A 428 6.40 14.49 -5.89
N VAL A 429 5.63 14.96 -6.85
CA VAL A 429 4.45 15.82 -6.58
C VAL A 429 3.38 15.06 -5.79
N ARG A 430 3.12 13.80 -6.12
CA ARG A 430 2.18 12.95 -5.33
C ARG A 430 2.66 12.77 -3.90
N VAL A 431 3.97 12.56 -3.72
CA VAL A 431 4.61 12.45 -2.39
C VAL A 431 4.45 13.76 -1.61
N GLU A 432 4.76 14.91 -2.22
CA GLU A 432 4.62 16.22 -1.56
C GLU A 432 3.15 16.52 -1.20
N LEU A 433 2.22 16.26 -2.12
CA LEU A 433 0.78 16.42 -1.85
C LEU A 433 0.27 15.50 -0.73
N SER A 434 0.95 14.37 -0.46
CA SER A 434 0.56 13.46 0.62
C SER A 434 0.75 14.09 2.01
N SER A 435 1.60 15.10 2.15
CA SER A 435 1.86 15.83 3.39
C SER A 435 0.98 17.08 3.57
N ARG A 436 0.10 17.39 2.60
CA ARG A 436 -0.73 18.60 2.64
C ARG A 436 -2.13 18.33 3.19
N PRO A 437 -2.79 19.32 3.82
CA PRO A 437 -4.15 19.18 4.35
C PRO A 437 -5.14 18.71 3.29
N ASP A 438 -5.95 17.69 3.63
CA ASP A 438 -6.85 17.04 2.68
C ASP A 438 -7.90 17.97 2.09
N ASP A 439 -8.50 18.83 2.91
CA ASP A 439 -9.52 19.78 2.51
C ASP A 439 -8.98 20.86 1.54
N GLU A 440 -7.75 21.34 1.79
CA GLU A 440 -7.09 22.29 0.91
C GLU A 440 -6.75 21.64 -0.44
N VAL A 441 -6.15 20.44 -0.42
CA VAL A 441 -5.82 19.73 -1.66
C VAL A 441 -7.06 19.42 -2.47
N LEU A 442 -8.12 18.92 -1.87
CA LEU A 442 -9.38 18.60 -2.56
C LEU A 442 -10.04 19.86 -3.15
N ALA A 443 -10.05 20.98 -2.42
CA ALA A 443 -10.60 22.23 -2.93
C ALA A 443 -9.85 22.74 -4.15
N HIS A 444 -8.52 22.73 -4.11
CA HIS A 444 -7.67 23.13 -5.23
C HIS A 444 -7.75 22.13 -6.40
N ALA A 445 -7.78 20.82 -6.13
CA ALA A 445 -7.91 19.78 -7.15
C ALA A 445 -9.24 19.90 -7.92
N LYS A 446 -10.34 20.18 -7.23
CA LYS A 446 -11.64 20.43 -7.86
C LYS A 446 -11.58 21.63 -8.83
N THR A 447 -10.95 22.72 -8.42
CA THR A 447 -10.79 23.92 -9.25
C THR A 447 -9.88 23.63 -10.46
N TRP A 448 -8.82 22.89 -10.25
CA TRP A 448 -7.88 22.48 -11.32
C TRP A 448 -8.56 21.52 -12.30
N ALA A 449 -9.23 20.47 -11.82
CA ALA A 449 -9.93 19.50 -12.64
C ALA A 449 -11.04 20.10 -13.50
N ALA A 450 -11.67 21.19 -13.05
CA ALA A 450 -12.67 21.92 -13.84
C ALA A 450 -12.11 22.49 -15.15
N GLN A 451 -10.82 22.80 -15.20
CA GLN A 451 -10.14 23.37 -16.36
C GLN A 451 -9.68 22.31 -17.38
N LEU A 452 -9.65 21.04 -17.02
CA LEU A 452 -9.22 19.94 -17.87
C LEU A 452 -10.32 19.59 -18.89
N ASP A 453 -9.93 19.23 -20.10
CA ASP A 453 -10.84 18.87 -21.18
C ASP A 453 -10.63 17.39 -21.58
N PRO A 454 -11.60 16.48 -21.33
CA PRO A 454 -11.44 15.07 -21.64
C PRO A 454 -11.28 14.76 -23.13
N ALA A 455 -11.62 15.70 -24.03
CA ALA A 455 -11.42 15.56 -25.47
C ALA A 455 -9.96 15.81 -25.90
N LYS A 456 -9.12 16.35 -25.01
CA LYS A 456 -7.72 16.63 -25.29
C LYS A 456 -6.82 15.52 -24.74
N ALA A 457 -5.99 14.93 -25.59
CA ALA A 457 -5.07 13.86 -25.21
C ALA A 457 -4.09 14.29 -24.10
N GLU A 458 -3.63 15.55 -24.12
CA GLU A 458 -2.75 16.12 -23.10
C GLU A 458 -3.40 16.28 -21.71
N ASP A 459 -4.73 16.22 -21.62
CA ASP A 459 -5.47 16.29 -20.38
C ASP A 459 -5.85 14.90 -19.80
N ALA A 460 -5.57 13.81 -20.52
CA ALA A 460 -5.92 12.46 -20.09
C ALA A 460 -5.20 12.07 -18.78
N VAL A 461 -3.87 12.17 -18.72
CA VAL A 461 -3.09 11.91 -17.49
C VAL A 461 -3.48 12.88 -16.38
N PRO A 462 -3.58 14.20 -16.58
CA PRO A 462 -4.09 15.15 -15.57
C PRO A 462 -5.48 14.79 -15.00
N LEU A 463 -6.40 14.31 -15.81
CA LEU A 463 -7.71 13.86 -15.33
C LEU A 463 -7.62 12.61 -14.46
N LEU A 464 -6.75 11.63 -14.80
CA LEU A 464 -6.45 10.50 -13.95
C LEU A 464 -5.83 10.94 -12.63
N GLU A 465 -4.86 11.86 -12.66
CA GLU A 465 -4.27 12.41 -11.44
C GLU A 465 -5.31 13.09 -10.54
N ALA A 466 -6.28 13.79 -11.12
CA ALA A 466 -7.36 14.40 -10.37
C ALA A 466 -8.24 13.32 -9.68
N LEU A 467 -8.58 12.23 -10.37
CA LEU A 467 -9.29 11.09 -9.77
C LEU A 467 -8.48 10.45 -8.66
N TRP A 468 -7.18 10.19 -8.89
CA TRP A 468 -6.30 9.58 -7.89
C TRP A 468 -6.08 10.47 -6.67
N ILE A 469 -6.07 11.81 -6.81
CA ILE A 469 -6.03 12.73 -5.65
C ILE A 469 -7.22 12.48 -4.73
N HIS A 470 -8.41 12.28 -5.27
CA HIS A 470 -9.61 11.97 -4.49
C HIS A 470 -9.51 10.57 -3.87
N GLN A 471 -9.10 9.57 -4.67
CA GLN A 471 -8.96 8.19 -4.21
C GLN A 471 -7.96 8.04 -3.07
N ARG A 472 -6.79 8.70 -3.14
CA ARG A 472 -5.77 8.71 -2.08
C ARG A 472 -6.30 9.22 -0.75
N ARG A 473 -7.32 10.07 -0.79
CA ARG A 473 -7.94 10.70 0.39
C ARG A 473 -9.20 10.01 0.84
N GLY A 474 -9.58 8.91 0.17
CA GLY A 474 -10.80 8.18 0.47
C GLY A 474 -12.07 8.99 0.22
N VAL A 475 -12.05 9.90 -0.75
CA VAL A 475 -13.19 10.75 -1.14
C VAL A 475 -13.56 10.43 -2.58
N SER A 476 -14.83 10.19 -2.86
CA SER A 476 -15.32 10.01 -4.22
C SER A 476 -15.94 11.32 -4.77
N ASP A 477 -15.65 11.63 -6.05
CA ASP A 477 -16.31 12.71 -6.81
C ASP A 477 -16.93 12.13 -8.09
N ASN A 478 -18.21 11.78 -8.03
CA ASN A 478 -18.90 11.18 -9.15
C ASN A 478 -19.00 12.12 -10.37
N ALA A 479 -19.03 13.43 -10.16
CA ALA A 479 -19.07 14.38 -11.29
C ALA A 479 -17.73 14.40 -12.03
N LEU A 480 -16.61 14.32 -11.31
CA LEU A 480 -15.27 14.18 -11.89
C LEU A 480 -15.12 12.83 -12.60
N LEU A 481 -15.65 11.74 -12.02
CA LEU A 481 -15.62 10.42 -12.63
C LEU A 481 -16.36 10.40 -13.97
N GLU A 482 -17.58 10.95 -14.02
CA GLU A 482 -18.33 11.05 -15.28
C GLU A 482 -17.63 11.94 -16.33
N LYS A 483 -16.95 13.00 -15.88
CA LYS A 483 -16.10 13.79 -16.77
C LYS A 483 -14.93 12.97 -17.33
N ALA A 484 -14.26 12.19 -16.49
CA ALA A 484 -13.12 11.38 -16.90
C ALA A 484 -13.52 10.22 -17.84
N ARG A 485 -14.73 9.67 -17.71
CA ARG A 485 -15.27 8.68 -18.64
C ARG A 485 -15.40 9.18 -20.09
N ALA A 486 -15.39 10.50 -20.30
CA ALA A 486 -15.38 11.09 -21.63
C ALA A 486 -13.96 11.17 -22.24
N ILE A 487 -12.92 10.68 -21.57
CA ILE A 487 -11.57 10.59 -22.14
C ILE A 487 -11.60 9.63 -23.33
N THR A 488 -10.96 10.07 -24.42
CA THR A 488 -10.91 9.29 -25.68
C THR A 488 -9.60 8.51 -25.84
N THR A 489 -8.65 8.67 -24.93
CA THR A 489 -7.37 7.93 -24.94
C THR A 489 -7.60 6.53 -24.38
N PRO A 490 -7.40 5.46 -25.18
CA PRO A 490 -7.76 4.09 -24.77
C PRO A 490 -7.06 3.61 -23.50
N GLU A 491 -5.78 3.97 -23.35
CA GLU A 491 -4.96 3.58 -22.20
C GLU A 491 -5.50 4.16 -20.87
N ALA A 492 -6.12 5.33 -20.91
CA ALA A 492 -6.70 5.96 -19.74
C ALA A 492 -8.06 5.35 -19.33
N THR A 493 -8.78 4.77 -20.27
CA THR A 493 -10.14 4.25 -20.04
C THR A 493 -10.15 3.15 -18.97
N ALA A 494 -9.21 2.21 -19.03
CA ALA A 494 -9.08 1.13 -18.06
C ALA A 494 -8.80 1.67 -16.65
N ALA A 495 -7.95 2.71 -16.54
CA ALA A 495 -7.66 3.37 -15.27
C ALA A 495 -8.89 4.05 -14.68
N VAL A 496 -9.70 4.74 -15.51
CA VAL A 496 -10.97 5.38 -15.07
C VAL A 496 -11.93 4.33 -14.52
N GLU A 497 -12.11 3.20 -15.21
CA GLU A 497 -13.02 2.14 -14.74
C GLU A 497 -12.48 1.42 -13.49
N THR A 498 -11.17 1.33 -13.33
CA THR A 498 -10.56 0.84 -12.09
C THR A 498 -10.90 1.76 -10.90
N VAL A 499 -10.82 3.09 -11.08
CA VAL A 499 -11.25 4.06 -10.06
C VAL A 499 -12.75 3.94 -9.80
N ALA A 500 -13.57 3.83 -10.85
CA ALA A 500 -15.02 3.67 -10.73
C ALA A 500 -15.40 2.43 -9.90
N TRP A 501 -14.70 1.33 -10.13
CA TRP A 501 -14.89 0.11 -9.35
C TRP A 501 -14.52 0.33 -7.87
N HIS A 502 -13.40 0.97 -7.59
CA HIS A 502 -12.98 1.28 -6.22
C HIS A 502 -13.97 2.20 -5.47
N TRP A 503 -14.64 3.11 -6.18
CA TRP A 503 -15.63 4.02 -5.60
C TRP A 503 -17.04 3.42 -5.53
N SER A 504 -17.28 2.27 -6.16
CA SER A 504 -18.60 1.63 -6.15
C SER A 504 -18.85 0.89 -4.83
N ASP A 505 -20.14 0.77 -4.48
CA ASP A 505 -20.59 -0.02 -3.32
C ASP A 505 -20.21 -1.52 -3.44
N ARG A 506 -19.88 -2.00 -4.64
CA ARG A 506 -19.44 -3.36 -4.89
C ARG A 506 -18.08 -3.68 -4.31
N ASN A 507 -17.24 -2.67 -4.10
CA ASN A 507 -15.92 -2.81 -3.49
C ASN A 507 -15.96 -2.84 -1.96
N THR A 508 -17.07 -3.20 -1.36
CA THR A 508 -17.15 -3.47 0.07
C THR A 508 -16.46 -4.80 0.41
N HIS A 509 -15.14 -4.87 0.24
CA HIS A 509 -14.33 -6.03 0.63
C HIS A 509 -14.31 -6.26 2.14
N PHE A 510 -14.86 -5.32 2.89
CA PHE A 510 -14.97 -5.43 4.33
C PHE A 510 -16.40 -5.85 4.70
N ARG A 511 -16.45 -6.88 5.52
CA ARG A 511 -17.70 -7.34 6.16
C ARG A 511 -18.20 -6.23 7.07
N GLY A 512 -19.14 -5.43 6.58
CA GLY A 512 -19.72 -4.27 7.25
C GLY A 512 -19.89 -3.12 6.25
N ASN A 513 -21.06 -2.50 6.26
CA ASN A 513 -21.47 -1.43 5.34
C ASN A 513 -20.72 -0.10 5.57
N THR A 514 -19.48 -0.12 6.04
CA THR A 514 -18.68 1.09 6.22
C THR A 514 -17.85 1.39 4.98
N THR A 515 -17.94 2.61 4.50
CA THR A 515 -17.13 3.11 3.39
C THR A 515 -15.66 3.23 3.81
N VAL A 516 -14.75 3.29 2.83
CA VAL A 516 -13.32 3.57 3.06
C VAL A 516 -13.15 4.90 3.80
N GLU A 517 -13.98 5.90 3.49
CA GLU A 517 -14.01 7.20 4.17
C GLU A 517 -14.36 7.08 5.66
N GLU A 518 -15.40 6.33 5.98
CA GLU A 518 -15.83 6.11 7.36
C GLU A 518 -14.76 5.37 8.16
N ARG A 519 -14.10 4.38 7.58
CA ARG A 519 -12.98 3.66 8.21
C ARG A 519 -11.78 4.58 8.44
N GLY A 520 -11.41 5.36 7.42
CA GLY A 520 -10.33 6.33 7.54
C GLY A 520 -10.59 7.36 8.62
N MET A 521 -11.83 7.85 8.74
CA MET A 521 -12.23 8.79 9.78
C MET A 521 -12.20 8.13 11.17
N GLN A 522 -12.68 6.90 11.30
CA GLN A 522 -12.62 6.15 12.56
C GLN A 522 -11.20 5.91 12.99
N PHE A 523 -10.34 5.48 12.06
CA PHE A 523 -8.92 5.30 12.33
C PHE A 523 -8.27 6.59 12.84
N ARG A 524 -8.45 7.69 12.12
CA ARG A 524 -7.91 9.00 12.52
C ARG A 524 -8.39 9.44 13.91
N THR A 525 -9.64 9.19 14.23
CA THR A 525 -10.23 9.55 15.52
C THR A 525 -9.63 8.72 16.68
N PHE A 526 -9.46 7.40 16.48
CA PHE A 526 -8.90 6.51 17.49
C PHE A 526 -7.41 6.72 17.72
N TYR A 527 -6.67 7.08 16.67
CA TYR A 527 -5.22 7.22 16.70
C TYR A 527 -4.78 8.69 16.57
N GLU A 528 -5.62 9.65 17.01
CA GLU A 528 -5.33 11.07 16.93
C GLU A 528 -3.91 11.46 17.40
N PRO A 529 -3.38 10.98 18.53
CA PRO A 529 -2.03 11.34 18.95
C PRO A 529 -0.96 10.93 17.94
N TYR A 530 -1.13 9.77 17.32
CA TYR A 530 -0.21 9.27 16.29
C TYR A 530 -0.47 9.92 14.95
N TRP A 531 -1.74 10.18 14.60
CA TRP A 531 -2.09 10.86 13.35
C TRP A 531 -1.45 12.24 13.27
N THR A 532 -1.57 13.04 14.32
CA THR A 532 -0.97 14.38 14.36
C THR A 532 0.56 14.31 14.25
N LYS A 533 1.19 13.34 14.92
CA LYS A 533 2.63 13.11 14.81
C LYS A 533 3.04 12.63 13.41
N LEU A 534 2.21 11.81 12.78
CA LEU A 534 2.46 11.21 11.47
C LEU A 534 2.30 12.20 10.32
N THR A 535 1.23 13.00 10.34
CA THR A 535 0.83 13.88 9.23
C THR A 535 1.07 15.36 9.50
N GLY A 536 1.25 15.77 10.76
CA GLY A 536 1.22 17.16 11.18
C GLY A 536 -0.20 17.78 11.23
N GLU A 537 -1.22 17.04 10.85
CA GLU A 537 -2.63 17.47 10.81
C GLU A 537 -3.37 16.99 12.05
N LYS A 538 -4.29 17.80 12.57
CA LYS A 538 -5.29 17.28 13.51
C LYS A 538 -6.28 16.43 12.74
N PRO A 539 -6.65 15.23 13.23
CA PRO A 539 -7.67 14.42 12.56
C PRO A 539 -8.96 15.23 12.43
N PRO A 540 -9.69 15.09 11.31
CA PRO A 540 -10.99 15.71 11.17
C PRO A 540 -11.85 15.24 12.34
N GLN A 541 -12.42 16.18 13.07
CA GLN A 541 -13.45 15.86 14.06
C GLN A 541 -14.55 15.15 13.28
N PRO A 542 -15.02 13.96 13.70
CA PRO A 542 -16.16 13.34 13.08
C PRO A 542 -17.25 14.41 13.04
N ALA A 543 -17.76 14.71 11.84
CA ALA A 543 -18.96 15.53 11.73
C ALA A 543 -19.92 14.94 12.76
N ALA A 544 -20.37 15.77 13.71
CA ALA A 544 -21.21 15.30 14.79
C ALA A 544 -22.29 14.45 14.14
N SER A 545 -22.17 13.13 14.25
CA SER A 545 -23.07 12.22 13.58
C SER A 545 -24.43 12.69 14.03
N LYS A 546 -25.30 13.05 13.10
CA LYS A 546 -26.69 13.31 13.48
C LYS A 546 -27.12 11.98 14.05
N LYS A 547 -27.01 11.86 15.38
CA LYS A 547 -27.34 10.64 16.13
C LYS A 547 -28.69 10.20 15.60
N LYS A 548 -28.74 9.04 14.99
CA LYS A 548 -29.99 8.54 14.42
C LYS A 548 -30.93 8.28 15.58
N ALA A 549 -31.70 9.30 15.89
CA ALA A 549 -32.74 9.26 16.93
C ALA A 549 -34.05 8.97 16.23
N LEU A 550 -34.71 7.89 16.63
CA LEU A 550 -36.01 7.50 16.15
C LEU A 550 -37.07 7.90 17.17
N ASP A 551 -38.06 8.67 16.76
CA ASP A 551 -39.24 8.92 17.61
C ASP A 551 -40.35 7.97 17.22
N LEU A 552 -40.62 6.99 18.08
CA LEU A 552 -41.65 5.97 17.92
C LEU A 552 -42.84 6.21 18.87
N SER A 553 -42.81 7.31 19.61
CA SER A 553 -43.83 7.61 20.64
C SER A 553 -45.23 7.78 20.08
N ALA A 554 -45.41 8.13 18.81
CA ALA A 554 -46.70 8.28 18.15
C ALA A 554 -47.32 6.95 17.67
N ALA A 555 -46.53 5.86 17.61
CA ALA A 555 -47.01 4.57 17.13
C ALA A 555 -47.79 3.82 18.23
N GLU A 556 -48.80 3.04 17.85
CA GLU A 556 -49.52 2.16 18.78
C GLU A 556 -48.56 1.09 19.37
N LYS A 557 -47.66 0.59 18.54
CA LYS A 557 -46.57 -0.33 18.89
C LYS A 557 -45.26 0.21 18.30
N ALA A 558 -44.27 0.41 19.13
CA ALA A 558 -42.91 0.80 18.68
C ALA A 558 -42.21 -0.43 18.05
N LYS A 559 -41.96 -0.38 16.76
CA LYS A 559 -41.24 -1.44 16.04
C LYS A 559 -39.96 -0.88 15.42
N LEU A 560 -38.83 -1.50 15.78
CA LEU A 560 -37.53 -1.07 15.27
C LEU A 560 -36.57 -2.26 15.12
N THR A 561 -35.63 -2.11 14.20
CA THR A 561 -34.50 -3.01 14.06
C THR A 561 -33.21 -2.22 14.33
N ILE A 562 -32.42 -2.70 15.26
CA ILE A 562 -31.08 -2.18 15.59
C ILE A 562 -30.07 -3.10 14.96
N LYS A 563 -29.24 -2.56 14.07
CA LYS A 563 -28.13 -3.30 13.45
C LYS A 563 -26.86 -3.14 14.25
N CYS A 564 -26.09 -4.23 14.33
CA CYS A 564 -24.75 -4.23 14.89
C CYS A 564 -23.73 -4.24 13.76
N ALA A 565 -22.79 -3.32 13.81
CA ALA A 565 -21.62 -3.32 12.94
C ALA A 565 -20.47 -2.56 13.62
N LEU A 566 -19.24 -3.08 13.50
CA LEU A 566 -18.02 -2.43 14.00
C LEU A 566 -18.14 -1.96 15.46
N LEU A 567 -18.62 -2.84 16.33
CA LEU A 567 -18.81 -2.54 17.76
C LEU A 567 -19.76 -1.35 18.04
N LYS A 568 -20.76 -1.13 17.18
CA LYS A 568 -21.75 -0.06 17.33
C LYS A 568 -23.15 -0.56 17.01
N TYR A 569 -24.11 0.11 17.61
CA TYR A 569 -25.51 0.06 17.19
C TYR A 569 -25.78 1.20 16.22
N ASP A 570 -26.46 0.92 15.09
CA ASP A 570 -26.82 1.92 14.09
C ASP A 570 -27.88 2.94 14.60
N ILE A 571 -28.62 2.58 15.65
CA ILE A 571 -29.53 3.44 16.36
C ILE A 571 -28.98 3.71 17.75
N GLU A 572 -28.54 4.93 18.02
CA GLU A 572 -27.98 5.33 19.31
C GLU A 572 -29.06 5.80 20.30
N SER A 573 -30.24 6.20 19.80
CA SER A 573 -31.34 6.51 20.67
C SER A 573 -32.69 6.36 19.96
N PHE A 574 -33.73 5.96 20.72
CA PHE A 574 -35.09 5.99 20.25
C PHE A 574 -36.04 6.40 21.38
N VAL A 575 -37.19 6.99 21.01
CA VAL A 575 -38.20 7.51 21.94
C VAL A 575 -39.46 6.65 21.88
N VAL A 576 -39.94 6.27 23.06
CA VAL A 576 -41.19 5.53 23.24
C VAL A 576 -42.01 6.15 24.39
N ARG A 577 -43.30 5.84 24.48
CA ARG A 577 -44.12 6.25 25.63
C ARG A 577 -44.08 5.24 26.76
N ALA A 578 -44.31 5.70 27.96
CA ALA A 578 -44.49 4.84 29.14
C ALA A 578 -45.58 3.78 28.88
N GLY A 579 -45.30 2.50 29.14
CA GLY A 579 -46.16 1.36 28.92
C GLY A 579 -46.39 0.98 27.46
N GLN A 580 -45.81 1.68 26.48
CA GLN A 580 -45.99 1.38 25.05
C GLN A 580 -45.38 -0.01 24.71
N PRO A 581 -46.10 -0.86 23.94
CA PRO A 581 -45.52 -2.10 23.45
C PRO A 581 -44.32 -1.84 22.53
N VAL A 582 -43.20 -2.51 22.77
CA VAL A 582 -41.96 -2.40 21.97
C VAL A 582 -41.64 -3.75 21.36
N GLU A 583 -41.37 -3.76 20.06
CA GLU A 583 -40.79 -4.89 19.33
C GLU A 583 -39.43 -4.43 18.78
N LEU A 584 -38.36 -4.91 19.41
CA LEU A 584 -36.96 -4.57 19.07
C LEU A 584 -36.28 -5.79 18.52
N THR A 585 -35.84 -5.71 17.28
CA THR A 585 -35.01 -6.75 16.64
C THR A 585 -33.55 -6.31 16.66
N LEU A 586 -32.67 -7.14 17.24
CA LEU A 586 -31.24 -7.03 17.09
C LEU A 586 -30.84 -7.80 15.82
N ASP A 587 -30.29 -7.11 14.84
CA ASP A 587 -29.79 -7.67 13.59
C ASP A 587 -28.27 -7.61 13.60
N ASN A 588 -27.63 -8.76 13.81
CA ASN A 588 -26.19 -8.81 13.86
C ASN A 588 -25.60 -8.93 12.45
N THR A 589 -25.21 -7.81 11.88
CA THR A 589 -24.51 -7.73 10.58
C THR A 589 -22.97 -7.76 10.73
N ASP A 590 -22.48 -7.89 11.97
CA ASP A 590 -21.06 -8.01 12.29
C ASP A 590 -20.56 -9.47 12.17
N VAL A 591 -19.26 -9.66 12.23
CA VAL A 591 -18.59 -10.98 12.22
C VAL A 591 -18.49 -11.60 13.62
N MET A 592 -18.68 -10.79 14.65
CA MET A 592 -18.60 -11.20 16.06
C MET A 592 -20.00 -11.36 16.66
N PRO A 593 -20.15 -12.21 17.69
CA PRO A 593 -21.42 -12.30 18.42
C PRO A 593 -21.69 -11.02 19.22
N HIS A 594 -22.93 -10.58 19.22
CA HIS A 594 -23.40 -9.43 19.99
C HIS A 594 -24.69 -9.74 20.73
N ASN A 595 -24.92 -9.04 21.83
CA ASN A 595 -26.22 -9.03 22.53
C ASN A 595 -26.66 -7.58 22.74
N LEU A 596 -27.90 -7.41 23.19
CA LEU A 596 -28.43 -6.14 23.62
C LEU A 596 -29.13 -6.33 24.97
N LEU A 597 -28.61 -5.67 26.00
CA LEU A 597 -29.21 -5.60 27.32
C LEU A 597 -29.79 -4.20 27.54
N LEU A 598 -31.09 -4.10 27.73
CA LEU A 598 -31.74 -2.89 28.21
C LEU A 598 -31.69 -2.86 29.74
N VAL A 599 -31.15 -1.78 30.29
CA VAL A 599 -30.85 -1.72 31.72
C VAL A 599 -31.52 -0.52 32.40
N ALA A 600 -31.64 -0.60 33.69
CA ALA A 600 -32.18 0.49 34.52
C ALA A 600 -31.27 1.74 34.44
N PRO A 601 -31.83 2.98 34.56
CA PRO A 601 -31.04 4.19 34.57
C PRO A 601 -29.93 4.19 35.60
N GLY A 602 -28.72 4.59 35.19
CA GLY A 602 -27.55 4.70 36.07
C GLY A 602 -26.85 3.37 36.42
N THR A 603 -27.24 2.23 35.80
CA THR A 603 -26.67 0.90 36.16
C THR A 603 -25.72 0.32 35.12
N ILE A 604 -25.37 1.06 34.08
CA ILE A 604 -24.54 0.60 32.97
C ILE A 604 -23.21 -0.01 33.47
N GLU A 605 -22.52 0.70 34.36
CA GLU A 605 -21.18 0.30 34.83
C GLU A 605 -21.25 -0.96 35.74
N ASP A 606 -22.30 -1.08 36.57
CA ASP A 606 -22.52 -2.27 37.39
C ASP A 606 -22.81 -3.50 36.51
N VAL A 607 -23.67 -3.36 35.51
CA VAL A 607 -24.00 -4.42 34.55
C VAL A 607 -22.77 -4.82 33.75
N SER A 608 -22.03 -3.85 33.21
CA SER A 608 -20.80 -4.09 32.44
C SER A 608 -19.76 -4.86 33.25
N THR A 609 -19.51 -4.40 34.49
CA THR A 609 -18.53 -5.01 35.37
C THR A 609 -18.89 -6.45 35.72
N LYS A 610 -20.14 -6.71 36.08
CA LYS A 610 -20.61 -8.05 36.40
C LYS A 610 -20.63 -8.99 35.19
N ALA A 611 -20.96 -8.48 34.01
CA ALA A 611 -20.89 -9.27 32.79
C ALA A 611 -19.43 -9.67 32.48
N MET A 612 -18.47 -8.75 32.60
CA MET A 612 -17.03 -9.04 32.44
C MET A 612 -16.52 -10.06 33.45
N GLN A 613 -16.97 -9.97 34.71
CA GLN A 613 -16.59 -10.92 35.79
C GLN A 613 -17.08 -12.36 35.54
N MET A 614 -18.04 -12.57 34.64
CA MET A 614 -18.49 -13.92 34.28
C MET A 614 -17.41 -14.75 33.56
N GLY A 615 -16.40 -14.11 32.98
CA GLY A 615 -15.32 -14.80 32.28
C GLY A 615 -15.82 -15.79 31.24
N VAL A 616 -15.21 -16.96 31.15
CA VAL A 616 -15.59 -18.01 30.18
C VAL A 616 -16.97 -18.59 30.40
N GLU A 617 -17.49 -18.56 31.62
CA GLU A 617 -18.85 -19.03 31.91
C GLU A 617 -19.92 -18.10 31.33
N GLY A 618 -19.56 -16.86 31.03
CA GLY A 618 -20.46 -15.89 30.43
C GLY A 618 -21.01 -16.31 29.08
N TRP A 619 -20.24 -17.09 28.31
CA TRP A 619 -20.68 -17.59 27.01
C TRP A 619 -22.00 -18.37 27.10
N GLY A 620 -22.07 -19.34 28.00
CA GLY A 620 -23.28 -20.17 28.22
C GLY A 620 -24.46 -19.38 28.81
N LYS A 621 -24.24 -18.18 29.33
CA LYS A 621 -25.24 -17.27 29.90
C LYS A 621 -25.47 -16.03 29.03
N HIS A 622 -24.95 -16.07 27.79
CA HIS A 622 -25.05 -14.96 26.83
C HIS A 622 -24.55 -13.62 27.39
N TYR A 623 -23.57 -13.65 28.31
CA TYR A 623 -23.03 -12.51 29.06
C TYR A 623 -24.09 -11.64 29.73
N ASN A 624 -25.22 -12.24 30.07
CA ASN A 624 -26.26 -11.61 30.89
C ASN A 624 -25.99 -11.94 32.37
N PRO A 625 -25.63 -10.95 33.22
CA PRO A 625 -25.32 -11.20 34.60
C PRO A 625 -26.52 -11.59 35.48
N GLY A 626 -27.73 -11.55 34.94
CA GLY A 626 -28.95 -11.99 35.62
C GLY A 626 -29.34 -11.15 36.84
N ILE A 627 -28.95 -9.91 36.89
CA ILE A 627 -29.25 -8.98 38.01
C ILE A 627 -30.50 -8.13 37.73
N SER A 628 -31.12 -7.64 38.74
CA SER A 628 -32.37 -6.84 38.64
C SER A 628 -32.23 -5.54 37.86
N ALA A 629 -30.98 -5.08 37.66
CA ALA A 629 -30.71 -3.91 36.81
C ALA A 629 -30.93 -4.19 35.32
N VAL A 630 -30.88 -5.46 34.88
CA VAL A 630 -31.14 -5.87 33.48
C VAL A 630 -32.66 -6.06 33.35
N LEU A 631 -33.30 -5.21 32.57
CA LEU A 631 -34.75 -5.19 32.35
C LEU A 631 -35.15 -6.18 31.27
N HIS A 632 -34.42 -6.15 30.14
CA HIS A 632 -34.63 -7.07 29.01
C HIS A 632 -33.26 -7.37 28.37
N ALA A 633 -33.13 -8.56 27.78
CA ALA A 633 -31.86 -8.98 27.14
C ALA A 633 -32.13 -9.91 25.95
N THR A 634 -31.43 -9.73 24.87
CA THR A 634 -31.28 -10.79 23.85
C THR A 634 -30.31 -11.85 24.32
N LYS A 635 -30.38 -13.01 23.70
CA LYS A 635 -29.25 -13.95 23.73
C LYS A 635 -28.04 -13.32 23.05
N LEU A 636 -26.94 -14.03 23.10
CA LEU A 636 -25.79 -13.73 22.24
C LEU A 636 -26.17 -14.11 20.79
N VAL A 637 -26.26 -13.15 19.91
CA VAL A 637 -26.68 -13.31 18.51
C VAL A 637 -25.43 -13.46 17.66
N ASP A 638 -25.29 -14.61 17.00
CA ASP A 638 -24.16 -14.88 16.13
C ASP A 638 -24.18 -14.03 14.85
N ALA A 639 -23.07 -13.97 14.15
CA ALA A 639 -22.91 -13.29 12.88
C ALA A 639 -24.03 -13.64 11.88
N SER A 640 -24.61 -12.63 11.24
CA SER A 640 -25.71 -12.76 10.25
C SER A 640 -26.99 -13.40 10.80
N LYS A 641 -27.19 -13.33 12.10
CA LYS A 641 -28.42 -13.78 12.79
C LYS A 641 -29.19 -12.60 13.39
N GLN A 642 -30.44 -12.85 13.73
CA GLN A 642 -31.32 -11.89 14.35
C GLN A 642 -32.03 -12.47 15.56
N GLU A 643 -32.35 -11.61 16.53
CA GLU A 643 -33.23 -11.94 17.65
C GLU A 643 -34.18 -10.78 17.96
N THR A 644 -35.41 -11.08 18.28
CA THR A 644 -36.44 -10.07 18.57
C THR A 644 -36.87 -10.14 20.02
N LEU A 645 -36.84 -8.99 20.70
CA LEU A 645 -37.42 -8.78 22.01
C LEU A 645 -38.82 -8.12 21.88
N VAL A 646 -39.78 -8.60 22.65
CA VAL A 646 -41.12 -7.98 22.75
C VAL A 646 -41.35 -7.70 24.22
N PHE A 647 -41.57 -6.41 24.56
CA PHE A 647 -41.72 -5.99 25.93
C PHE A 647 -42.52 -4.67 26.02
N PRO A 648 -43.21 -4.37 27.14
CA PRO A 648 -43.74 -3.04 27.37
C PRO A 648 -42.63 -2.09 27.82
N ALA A 649 -42.60 -0.87 27.29
CA ALA A 649 -41.72 0.17 27.80
C ALA A 649 -41.95 0.40 29.29
N PRO A 650 -40.94 0.76 30.09
CA PRO A 650 -41.10 1.08 31.48
C PRO A 650 -42.16 2.14 31.73
N GLU A 651 -42.94 1.98 32.81
CA GLU A 651 -44.00 2.94 33.20
C GLU A 651 -43.45 4.32 33.64
N LYS A 652 -42.21 4.34 34.10
CA LYS A 652 -41.55 5.59 34.54
C LYS A 652 -40.80 6.24 33.39
N ALA A 653 -41.11 7.51 33.10
CA ALA A 653 -40.34 8.30 32.14
C ALA A 653 -38.86 8.44 32.58
N GLY A 654 -37.95 8.40 31.60
CA GLY A 654 -36.51 8.46 31.86
C GLY A 654 -35.69 7.88 30.72
N ASP A 655 -34.39 7.95 30.87
CA ASP A 655 -33.40 7.42 29.92
C ASP A 655 -32.96 6.02 30.36
N TYR A 656 -33.33 5.02 29.58
CA TYR A 656 -33.02 3.61 29.78
C TYR A 656 -31.92 3.19 28.83
N PRO A 657 -30.66 3.01 29.30
CA PRO A 657 -29.58 2.61 28.43
C PRO A 657 -29.73 1.18 27.92
N TYR A 658 -29.17 0.92 26.74
CA TYR A 658 -28.92 -0.42 26.27
C TYR A 658 -27.46 -0.56 25.83
N LEU A 659 -26.91 -1.75 25.99
CA LEU A 659 -25.50 -2.01 25.74
C LEU A 659 -25.25 -3.47 25.31
N CYS A 660 -24.14 -3.69 24.62
CA CYS A 660 -23.61 -5.03 24.41
C CYS A 660 -22.68 -5.39 25.59
N THR A 661 -22.88 -6.58 26.15
CA THR A 661 -22.09 -7.09 27.27
C THR A 661 -21.10 -8.18 26.89
N PHE A 662 -20.95 -8.50 25.61
CA PHE A 662 -19.84 -9.32 25.15
C PHE A 662 -18.51 -8.68 25.62
N PRO A 663 -17.51 -9.47 26.05
CA PRO A 663 -16.31 -8.92 26.69
C PRO A 663 -15.65 -7.79 25.89
N GLY A 664 -15.45 -6.66 26.55
CA GLY A 664 -14.85 -5.45 25.97
C GLY A 664 -15.83 -4.53 25.22
N HIS A 665 -16.99 -4.99 24.78
CA HIS A 665 -17.90 -4.21 23.94
C HIS A 665 -18.68 -3.12 24.71
N SER A 666 -18.94 -3.35 25.98
CA SER A 666 -19.77 -2.45 26.80
C SER A 666 -19.27 -1.02 26.94
N TYR A 667 -18.01 -0.77 26.62
CA TYR A 667 -17.43 0.57 26.65
C TYR A 667 -17.80 1.44 25.47
N VAL A 668 -18.04 0.83 24.31
CA VAL A 668 -18.25 1.52 23.02
C VAL A 668 -19.62 1.26 22.41
N MET A 669 -20.22 0.11 22.67
CA MET A 669 -21.46 -0.35 22.05
C MET A 669 -22.64 -0.10 22.97
N ARG A 670 -23.16 1.14 22.94
CA ARG A 670 -24.21 1.66 23.83
C ARG A 670 -25.23 2.48 23.06
N GLY A 671 -26.46 2.54 23.61
CA GLY A 671 -27.51 3.43 23.17
C GLY A 671 -28.53 3.73 24.28
N VAL A 672 -29.57 4.51 23.98
CA VAL A 672 -30.57 4.96 24.96
C VAL A 672 -31.98 4.85 24.43
N MET A 673 -32.84 4.11 25.11
CA MET A 673 -34.28 4.20 24.96
C MET A 673 -34.84 5.30 25.87
N LYS A 674 -35.35 6.38 25.29
CA LYS A 674 -35.96 7.47 26.03
C LYS A 674 -37.47 7.19 26.19
N VAL A 675 -37.90 7.02 27.42
CA VAL A 675 -39.30 6.85 27.77
C VAL A 675 -39.91 8.20 28.15
N VAL A 676 -40.87 8.67 27.37
CA VAL A 676 -41.61 9.89 27.67
C VAL A 676 -42.93 9.55 28.37
N ALA A 677 -43.51 10.52 29.05
CA ALA A 677 -44.82 10.33 29.71
C ALA A 677 -45.90 9.86 28.74
N LYS A 678 -46.88 9.09 29.24
CA LYS A 678 -47.94 8.48 28.43
C LYS A 678 -48.80 9.53 27.67
N ASP A 679 -48.93 10.71 28.25
CA ASP A 679 -49.68 11.86 27.76
C ASP A 679 -48.82 12.96 27.14
N ALA A 680 -47.52 12.70 26.91
CA ALA A 680 -46.62 13.66 26.31
C ALA A 680 -47.08 14.05 24.90
N ALA A 681 -47.08 15.36 24.58
CA ALA A 681 -47.39 15.86 23.24
C ALA A 681 -46.39 15.30 22.20
N ALA A 682 -46.86 14.86 21.04
CA ALA A 682 -45.97 14.42 19.98
C ALA A 682 -45.08 15.60 19.48
N PRO A 683 -43.81 15.39 19.23
CA PRO A 683 -42.92 16.42 18.66
C PRO A 683 -43.43 16.89 17.30
N LYS A 684 -43.32 18.21 17.03
CA LYS A 684 -43.86 18.84 15.80
C LYS A 684 -43.06 18.53 14.52
N ASP A 685 -41.94 17.80 14.58
CA ASP A 685 -41.06 17.52 13.45
C ASP A 685 -40.67 16.02 13.35
N ALA A 686 -41.64 15.14 13.22
CA ALA A 686 -41.36 13.76 12.84
C ALA A 686 -41.56 13.60 11.32
N PRO A 687 -40.55 13.08 10.56
CA PRO A 687 -40.81 12.73 9.17
C PRO A 687 -41.85 11.60 9.09
N ALA A 688 -42.81 11.75 8.21
CA ALA A 688 -43.88 10.77 8.00
C ALA A 688 -43.27 9.41 7.55
N PRO A 689 -43.85 8.27 7.99
CA PRO A 689 -43.40 6.97 7.54
C PRO A 689 -43.55 6.87 6.01
N ALA A 690 -42.46 6.43 5.33
CA ALA A 690 -42.47 6.21 3.90
C ALA A 690 -43.64 5.25 3.53
N ALA A 691 -44.55 5.72 2.67
CA ALA A 691 -45.62 4.92 2.13
C ALA A 691 -45.06 3.73 1.34
N LYS A 692 -45.56 2.54 1.62
CA LYS A 692 -45.28 1.34 0.82
C LYS A 692 -45.72 1.63 -0.63
N GLY A 693 -44.75 1.76 -1.54
CA GLY A 693 -44.96 1.60 -2.96
C GLY A 693 -45.26 0.12 -3.23
N GLY A 694 -46.45 -0.15 -3.72
CA GLY A 694 -46.86 -1.46 -4.21
C GLY A 694 -46.39 -1.66 -5.65
N GLU A 695 -46.21 -2.94 -5.98
CA GLU A 695 -45.97 -3.64 -7.24
C GLU A 695 -44.53 -3.71 -7.70
#